data_74c648882211aa743f581b39d1af51b9
#
_entry.id   74c648882211aa743f581b39d1af51b9
#
_cell.length_a   1.000
_cell.length_b   1.000
_cell.length_c   1.000
_cell.angle_alpha   90.00
_cell.angle_beta   90.00
_cell.angle_gamma   90.00
#
_symmetry.space_group_name_H-M   'P 1'
#
loop_
_entity.id
_entity.type
_entity.pdbx_description
1 polymer ?
#
loop_
_entity_poly.entity_id
_entity_poly.type
_entity_poly.pdbx_seq_one_letter_code
_entity_poly.pdbx_strand_id
1 'polypeptide(L)'
;MKKRSKVLITALLICLTATSYAQTKADSSWLKQPRLTPKRINNLVHTKLDVSFDFEKSHLRGKAWITLTPHFYPTDSLTLDAKGMAFSAVEIIIPGKSPQALKYNYDRKQVHIKLPKTYKKGERYTVYLRYTAMPDEYENEIGGDPMLGVKGLYFINPKGLEKNKPTQIWTQGETESGSVWFPTIDQTQQKTTQELLMTVPAKYVTLSNGKLVSQKNNPDGTRTDYWKMDLPHSPYLFFMGAGDYAIIKDSWRGKEVNYYVEKDYASVARKIFGNTPEMMTFFSRLTGVDYPWVKYSQITGRDYVAGAMENTTATIHQETAQQDARELTDGNIWEGTIAHELFHQWFGDYVTAESWSNLTLNESFANYSQLLWQEYKYGNDAAYEENFNDMRSYLMGNNSKKDLVRYYYADREDMFDAVSYSKGGRILHMLRNYIGDSAFFKGLNLYLTTNKFKAAEAHHLRIALEETSGEDLTWFFNQWYFGNGHPKLDIQYSYKDSLKEASVIVKQIQNTGKLFILPTFIDIHHGDQRTRHMVWIRNDADTFRFKVPSMPDLINFDADKILLCEKKENKTLGQYIHQFSHAGNFIDRREAVEFFGKKLDEPAALQALKDALNDPYYSIRSFALSKLDLSKDRMRKSFEETIAALVSAEKHRLTKADMVESLGKTENIKYKSMYLMLITDSSYSVSGAALEALSKIDSVAALREAKQLSAFKAKGRLDAAINKILIASGDESIFDRIAEQFSSMGLTNDKFMLMQQLGEMAGGMQNRENIKKSIDLITSFRDEIPESVKAQTDPYINGMILQGIMQKLKTRGETDLVKYLEGKMK
;
A
#
# COMPACT_ATOMS: atom_id res chain seq x y z
N MET A 1 34.74 4.93 17.89
CA MET A 1 33.38 5.49 17.77
C MET A 1 32.55 4.89 16.63
N LYS A 2 33.07 4.00 15.77
CA LYS A 2 32.39 3.41 14.59
C LYS A 2 31.48 2.16 14.87
N LYS A 3 31.39 1.71 16.13
CA LYS A 3 30.54 0.54 16.51
C LYS A 3 29.12 0.89 16.96
N ARG A 4 28.79 2.15 17.20
CA ARG A 4 27.48 2.58 17.72
C ARG A 4 26.42 2.84 16.65
N SER A 5 26.82 3.16 15.43
CA SER A 5 25.88 3.54 14.35
C SER A 5 25.14 2.34 13.74
N LYS A 6 25.77 1.16 13.64
CA LYS A 6 25.11 -0.06 13.10
C LYS A 6 24.15 -0.74 14.08
N VAL A 7 24.36 -0.54 15.39
CA VAL A 7 23.43 -1.01 16.43
C VAL A 7 22.14 -0.19 16.45
N LEU A 8 22.17 1.06 15.96
CA LEU A 8 21.03 1.94 16.02
C LEU A 8 19.97 1.69 14.91
N ILE A 9 20.36 1.30 13.70
CA ILE A 9 19.41 0.97 12.63
C ILE A 9 18.70 -0.37 12.93
N THR A 10 19.42 -1.31 13.51
CA THR A 10 18.82 -2.56 14.01
C THR A 10 17.99 -2.33 15.28
N ALA A 11 18.33 -1.33 16.10
CA ALA A 11 17.56 -0.96 17.29
C ALA A 11 16.25 -0.21 16.95
N LEU A 12 16.19 0.55 15.86
CA LEU A 12 14.93 1.18 15.42
C LEU A 12 13.92 0.14 14.91
N LEU A 13 14.40 -0.91 14.23
CA LEU A 13 13.58 -2.07 13.83
C LEU A 13 13.23 -2.99 15.01
N ILE A 14 14.04 -3.00 16.09
CA ILE A 14 13.80 -3.78 17.31
C ILE A 14 12.98 -2.98 18.33
N CYS A 15 13.06 -1.64 18.36
CA CYS A 15 12.21 -0.82 19.22
C CYS A 15 10.75 -0.78 18.77
N LEU A 16 10.44 -1.08 17.50
CA LEU A 16 9.07 -1.29 17.03
C LEU A 16 8.43 -2.60 17.58
N THR A 17 9.21 -3.46 18.23
CA THR A 17 8.72 -4.74 18.79
C THR A 17 8.78 -4.85 20.30
N ALA A 18 9.36 -3.89 21.03
CA ALA A 18 9.71 -4.08 22.45
C ALA A 18 9.04 -3.13 23.46
N THR A 19 8.15 -2.22 23.08
CA THR A 19 7.46 -1.34 24.03
C THR A 19 5.94 -1.50 24.02
N SER A 20 5.47 -2.74 24.14
CA SER A 20 4.07 -3.05 24.48
C SER A 20 3.87 -3.20 25.99
N TYR A 21 4.35 -2.29 26.83
CA TYR A 21 4.05 -2.28 28.27
C TYR A 21 3.94 -0.87 28.82
N ALA A 22 2.93 -0.15 28.37
CA ALA A 22 2.18 0.79 29.19
C ALA A 22 0.73 0.76 28.69
N GLN A 23 0.07 -0.38 28.91
CA GLN A 23 -1.35 -0.50 28.68
C GLN A 23 -2.10 0.33 29.73
N THR A 24 -2.56 1.51 29.37
CA THR A 24 -3.95 1.83 29.68
C THR A 24 -4.75 0.60 29.30
N LYS A 25 -5.59 0.03 30.18
CA LYS A 25 -6.45 -1.11 29.84
C LYS A 25 -7.20 -0.72 28.56
N ALA A 26 -6.70 -1.21 27.41
CA ALA A 26 -7.37 -0.99 26.15
C ALA A 26 -8.82 -1.46 26.35
N ASP A 27 -9.78 -0.64 25.98
CA ASP A 27 -11.18 -1.02 26.03
C ASP A 27 -11.35 -2.30 25.20
N SER A 28 -11.58 -3.41 25.90
CA SER A 28 -11.80 -4.72 25.28
C SER A 28 -13.28 -5.09 25.18
N SER A 29 -14.18 -4.12 25.45
CA SER A 29 -15.63 -4.34 25.40
C SER A 29 -16.10 -4.79 24.00
N TRP A 30 -15.41 -4.34 22.94
CA TRP A 30 -15.67 -4.73 21.57
C TRP A 30 -15.48 -6.23 21.29
N LEU A 31 -14.64 -6.94 22.06
CA LEU A 31 -14.47 -8.39 21.94
C LEU A 31 -15.75 -9.17 22.32
N LYS A 32 -16.70 -8.53 22.95
CA LYS A 32 -17.97 -9.14 23.39
C LYS A 32 -19.16 -8.78 22.47
N GLN A 33 -18.96 -7.89 21.52
CA GLN A 33 -20.02 -7.39 20.65
C GLN A 33 -19.63 -7.56 19.18
N PRO A 34 -20.23 -8.51 18.47
CA PRO A 34 -19.94 -8.69 17.05
C PRO A 34 -20.50 -7.51 16.25
N ARG A 35 -19.71 -7.05 15.29
CA ARG A 35 -20.08 -6.04 14.29
C ARG A 35 -20.90 -6.70 13.19
N LEU A 36 -22.17 -6.94 13.46
CA LEU A 36 -23.09 -7.54 12.49
C LEU A 36 -23.45 -6.53 11.39
N THR A 37 -23.81 -7.05 10.23
CA THR A 37 -24.34 -6.23 9.14
C THR A 37 -25.57 -5.45 9.61
N PRO A 38 -25.62 -4.12 9.42
CA PRO A 38 -26.73 -3.30 9.87
C PRO A 38 -28.05 -3.71 9.20
N LYS A 39 -29.15 -3.63 9.96
CA LYS A 39 -30.49 -3.99 9.47
C LYS A 39 -30.90 -3.05 8.33
N ARG A 40 -31.23 -3.60 7.19
CA ARG A 40 -31.80 -2.84 6.06
C ARG A 40 -33.28 -2.58 6.26
N ILE A 41 -33.63 -1.31 6.47
CA ILE A 41 -35.02 -0.83 6.53
C ILE A 41 -35.42 -0.26 5.18
N ASN A 42 -34.56 0.58 4.61
CA ASN A 42 -34.73 1.19 3.30
C ASN A 42 -33.54 0.84 2.40
N ASN A 43 -33.78 0.80 1.10
CA ASN A 43 -32.74 0.68 0.08
C ASN A 43 -32.63 2.00 -0.68
N LEU A 44 -31.43 2.43 -0.94
CA LEU A 44 -31.12 3.48 -1.92
C LEU A 44 -31.46 2.99 -3.32
N VAL A 45 -31.99 3.87 -4.15
CA VAL A 45 -32.32 3.62 -5.56
C VAL A 45 -31.56 4.58 -6.47
N HIS A 46 -31.63 5.88 -6.15
CA HIS A 46 -30.99 6.93 -6.93
C HIS A 46 -30.60 8.11 -6.01
N THR A 47 -29.40 8.60 -6.18
CA THR A 47 -28.87 9.77 -5.48
C THR A 47 -28.47 10.85 -6.47
N LYS A 48 -29.11 12.02 -6.38
CA LYS A 48 -28.75 13.20 -7.15
C LYS A 48 -28.24 14.29 -6.22
N LEU A 49 -27.07 14.82 -6.54
CA LEU A 49 -26.40 15.87 -5.77
C LEU A 49 -26.17 17.11 -6.64
N ASP A 50 -26.34 18.31 -6.08
CA ASP A 50 -25.96 19.60 -6.66
C ASP A 50 -25.12 20.34 -5.61
N VAL A 51 -23.82 20.49 -5.88
CA VAL A 51 -22.84 20.96 -4.89
C VAL A 51 -22.03 22.14 -5.39
N SER A 52 -21.66 23.01 -4.45
CA SER A 52 -20.73 24.11 -4.66
C SER A 52 -19.84 24.27 -3.41
N PHE A 53 -18.71 24.94 -3.55
CA PHE A 53 -17.67 24.98 -2.53
C PHE A 53 -17.40 26.41 -2.05
N ASP A 54 -17.24 26.55 -0.74
CA ASP A 54 -16.74 27.75 -0.08
C ASP A 54 -15.28 27.50 0.33
N PHE A 55 -14.33 27.94 -0.50
CA PHE A 55 -12.90 27.73 -0.26
C PHE A 55 -12.35 28.49 0.95
N GLU A 56 -12.99 29.60 1.37
CA GLU A 56 -12.55 30.36 2.54
C GLU A 56 -12.84 29.62 3.84
N LYS A 57 -13.96 28.88 3.87
CA LYS A 57 -14.43 28.15 5.06
C LYS A 57 -14.19 26.65 4.97
N SER A 58 -13.72 26.13 3.86
CA SER A 58 -13.67 24.69 3.57
C SER A 58 -15.03 24.00 3.75
N HIS A 59 -16.10 24.62 3.24
CA HIS A 59 -17.46 24.10 3.33
C HIS A 59 -17.99 23.67 1.96
N LEU A 60 -18.87 22.66 1.95
CA LEU A 60 -19.68 22.28 0.81
C LEU A 60 -21.12 22.70 1.03
N ARG A 61 -21.70 23.45 0.09
CA ARG A 61 -23.14 23.75 0.03
C ARG A 61 -23.80 22.75 -0.90
N GLY A 62 -24.70 21.93 -0.36
CA GLY A 62 -25.28 20.80 -1.09
C GLY A 62 -26.80 20.81 -1.13
N LYS A 63 -27.35 20.26 -2.22
CA LYS A 63 -28.71 19.82 -2.37
C LYS A 63 -28.69 18.35 -2.76
N ALA A 64 -29.43 17.53 -2.06
CA ALA A 64 -29.53 16.10 -2.31
C ALA A 64 -30.98 15.69 -2.57
N TRP A 65 -31.21 14.96 -3.64
CA TRP A 65 -32.45 14.25 -3.91
C TRP A 65 -32.15 12.75 -3.79
N ILE A 66 -32.67 12.12 -2.76
CA ILE A 66 -32.42 10.71 -2.45
C ILE A 66 -33.69 9.93 -2.66
N THR A 67 -33.71 9.09 -3.67
CA THR A 67 -34.83 8.18 -3.98
C THR A 67 -34.60 6.84 -3.31
N LEU A 68 -35.57 6.37 -2.55
CA LEU A 68 -35.52 5.15 -1.75
C LEU A 68 -36.77 4.29 -1.97
N THR A 69 -36.68 3.04 -1.51
CA THR A 69 -37.80 2.10 -1.37
C THR A 69 -37.64 1.30 -0.07
N PRO A 70 -38.73 0.94 0.62
CA PRO A 70 -38.65 0.01 1.75
C PRO A 70 -38.00 -1.31 1.31
N HIS A 71 -37.08 -1.85 2.15
CA HIS A 71 -36.40 -3.10 1.83
C HIS A 71 -37.36 -4.28 1.75
N PHE A 72 -38.15 -4.50 2.79
CA PHE A 72 -39.13 -5.59 2.84
C PHE A 72 -40.40 -5.19 3.55
N TYR A 73 -40.34 -4.76 4.81
CA TYR A 73 -41.51 -4.36 5.59
C TYR A 73 -41.94 -2.90 5.29
N PRO A 74 -43.26 -2.60 5.37
CA PRO A 74 -43.70 -1.23 5.25
C PRO A 74 -43.06 -0.32 6.31
N THR A 75 -42.72 0.90 5.93
CA THR A 75 -42.10 1.88 6.84
C THR A 75 -42.59 3.29 6.60
N ASP A 76 -42.68 4.08 7.65
CA ASP A 76 -42.99 5.52 7.61
C ASP A 76 -41.83 6.34 8.21
N SER A 77 -40.65 5.71 8.30
CA SER A 77 -39.44 6.36 8.81
C SER A 77 -38.23 6.14 7.90
N LEU A 78 -37.34 7.11 7.89
CA LEU A 78 -36.06 7.06 7.19
C LEU A 78 -34.98 7.61 8.12
N THR A 79 -33.87 6.90 8.22
CA THR A 79 -32.63 7.38 8.84
C THR A 79 -31.57 7.48 7.76
N LEU A 80 -30.93 8.62 7.65
CA LEU A 80 -29.75 8.86 6.81
C LEU A 80 -28.55 9.23 7.69
N ASP A 81 -27.40 8.70 7.38
CA ASP A 81 -26.12 9.16 7.91
C ASP A 81 -25.81 10.52 7.32
N ALA A 82 -25.42 11.48 8.17
CA ALA A 82 -25.18 12.87 7.81
C ALA A 82 -24.31 13.55 8.88
N LYS A 83 -23.01 13.31 8.80
CA LYS A 83 -22.07 13.67 9.84
C LYS A 83 -21.67 15.14 9.73
N GLY A 84 -21.79 15.89 10.82
CA GLY A 84 -21.31 17.28 10.93
C GLY A 84 -22.02 18.29 10.00
N MET A 85 -23.26 18.03 9.56
CA MET A 85 -23.97 18.89 8.62
C MET A 85 -24.92 19.91 9.30
N ALA A 86 -25.29 20.96 8.58
CA ALA A 86 -26.37 21.86 8.92
C ALA A 86 -27.45 21.81 7.84
N PHE A 87 -28.71 21.53 8.23
CA PHE A 87 -29.84 21.44 7.30
C PHE A 87 -30.63 22.75 7.28
N SER A 88 -30.94 23.23 6.04
CA SER A 88 -31.86 24.37 5.83
C SER A 88 -33.21 23.95 5.25
N ALA A 89 -33.33 22.73 4.71
CA ALA A 89 -34.59 22.11 4.29
C ALA A 89 -34.50 20.60 4.36
N VAL A 90 -35.58 19.95 4.81
CA VAL A 90 -35.80 18.50 4.73
C VAL A 90 -37.22 18.29 4.27
N GLU A 91 -37.41 17.82 3.04
CA GLU A 91 -38.70 17.83 2.34
C GLU A 91 -38.92 16.51 1.61
N ILE A 92 -40.16 16.14 1.36
CA ILE A 92 -40.53 15.08 0.42
C ILE A 92 -40.96 15.65 -0.92
N ILE A 93 -40.47 15.03 -1.97
CA ILE A 93 -40.87 15.38 -3.35
C ILE A 93 -42.10 14.56 -3.73
N ILE A 94 -43.17 15.23 -4.04
CA ILE A 94 -44.45 14.64 -4.49
C ILE A 94 -44.64 15.01 -5.96
N PRO A 95 -44.71 14.05 -6.90
CA PRO A 95 -44.92 14.36 -8.31
C PRO A 95 -46.15 15.24 -8.51
N GLY A 96 -45.95 16.35 -9.26
CA GLY A 96 -47.04 17.31 -9.58
C GLY A 96 -47.47 18.21 -8.42
N LYS A 97 -46.77 18.23 -7.29
CA LYS A 97 -47.04 19.12 -6.15
C LYS A 97 -45.74 19.84 -5.72
N SER A 98 -45.94 20.93 -4.98
CA SER A 98 -44.82 21.57 -4.30
C SER A 98 -44.19 20.62 -3.24
N PRO A 99 -42.86 20.69 -3.04
CA PRO A 99 -42.21 19.92 -1.98
C PRO A 99 -42.87 20.16 -0.61
N GLN A 100 -42.98 19.15 0.20
CA GLN A 100 -43.59 19.23 1.52
C GLN A 100 -42.56 19.04 2.61
N ALA A 101 -42.46 19.95 3.59
CA ALA A 101 -41.55 19.86 4.71
C ALA A 101 -41.87 18.61 5.55
N LEU A 102 -40.79 17.92 5.99
CA LEU A 102 -40.86 16.74 6.84
C LEU A 102 -40.42 17.06 8.27
N LYS A 103 -41.01 16.37 9.23
CA LYS A 103 -40.51 16.37 10.61
C LYS A 103 -39.27 15.49 10.71
N TYR A 104 -38.23 16.01 11.34
CA TYR A 104 -37.00 15.26 11.57
C TYR A 104 -36.33 15.63 12.90
N ASN A 105 -35.50 14.72 13.39
CA ASN A 105 -34.52 14.94 14.44
C ASN A 105 -33.13 14.73 13.87
N TYR A 106 -32.14 15.48 14.35
CA TYR A 106 -30.77 15.37 13.92
C TYR A 106 -29.82 15.45 15.11
N ASP A 107 -28.94 14.46 15.25
CA ASP A 107 -27.99 14.29 16.36
C ASP A 107 -26.53 14.60 15.97
N ARG A 108 -26.32 15.28 14.85
CA ARG A 108 -25.06 15.59 14.19
C ARG A 108 -24.33 14.39 13.54
N LYS A 109 -24.88 13.20 13.64
CA LYS A 109 -24.41 11.97 12.95
C LYS A 109 -25.48 11.42 12.03
N GLN A 110 -26.74 11.43 12.45
CA GLN A 110 -27.85 10.88 11.69
C GLN A 110 -29.05 11.82 11.70
N VAL A 111 -29.73 11.90 10.56
CA VAL A 111 -31.02 12.58 10.44
C VAL A 111 -32.14 11.54 10.38
N HIS A 112 -33.02 11.59 11.39
CA HIS A 112 -34.18 10.71 11.55
C HIS A 112 -35.42 11.42 11.05
N ILE A 113 -36.00 10.94 9.96
CA ILE A 113 -37.08 11.59 9.23
C ILE A 113 -38.36 10.78 9.37
N LYS A 114 -39.48 11.45 9.74
CA LYS A 114 -40.81 10.86 9.69
C LYS A 114 -41.43 11.12 8.32
N LEU A 115 -41.77 10.05 7.61
CA LEU A 115 -42.39 10.13 6.30
C LEU A 115 -43.90 10.45 6.43
N PRO A 116 -44.56 11.10 5.44
CA PRO A 116 -45.93 11.55 5.53
C PRO A 116 -46.97 10.41 5.44
N LYS A 117 -46.57 9.23 5.00
CA LYS A 117 -47.36 8.01 4.98
C LYS A 117 -46.45 6.78 5.12
N THR A 118 -47.05 5.64 5.37
CA THR A 118 -46.38 4.35 5.31
C THR A 118 -46.18 3.95 3.85
N TYR A 119 -44.90 3.71 3.45
CA TYR A 119 -44.56 3.16 2.13
C TYR A 119 -44.36 1.64 2.22
N LYS A 120 -44.74 0.93 1.17
CA LYS A 120 -44.61 -0.52 1.05
C LYS A 120 -43.45 -0.90 0.13
N LYS A 121 -42.98 -2.15 0.19
CA LYS A 121 -41.98 -2.69 -0.72
C LYS A 121 -42.39 -2.45 -2.17
N GLY A 122 -41.45 -1.93 -2.98
CA GLY A 122 -41.67 -1.55 -4.39
C GLY A 122 -42.19 -0.12 -4.59
N GLU A 123 -42.78 0.53 -3.57
CA GLU A 123 -43.08 1.96 -3.67
C GLU A 123 -41.80 2.79 -3.53
N ARG A 124 -41.66 3.80 -4.39
CA ARG A 124 -40.53 4.74 -4.33
C ARG A 124 -40.96 6.06 -3.74
N TYR A 125 -40.06 6.68 -2.99
CA TYR A 125 -40.21 8.04 -2.51
C TYR A 125 -38.87 8.77 -2.60
N THR A 126 -38.92 10.10 -2.75
CA THR A 126 -37.72 10.93 -2.88
C THR A 126 -37.74 11.98 -1.78
N VAL A 127 -36.69 12.00 -0.97
CA VAL A 127 -36.46 13.03 0.03
C VAL A 127 -35.46 14.04 -0.53
N TYR A 128 -35.76 15.33 -0.35
CA TYR A 128 -34.88 16.42 -0.69
C TYR A 128 -34.29 17.02 0.58
N LEU A 129 -32.98 17.24 0.57
CA LEU A 129 -32.26 17.88 1.66
C LEU A 129 -31.41 19.04 1.09
N ARG A 130 -31.49 20.22 1.75
CA ARG A 130 -30.57 21.32 1.51
C ARG A 130 -29.70 21.47 2.73
N TYR A 131 -28.38 21.38 2.54
CA TYR A 131 -27.45 21.27 3.64
C TYR A 131 -26.13 22.03 3.38
N THR A 132 -25.38 22.25 4.44
CA THR A 132 -23.96 22.63 4.43
C THR A 132 -23.19 21.55 5.15
N ALA A 133 -22.20 20.95 4.46
CA ALA A 133 -21.24 20.05 5.07
C ALA A 133 -20.00 20.85 5.53
N MET A 134 -19.51 20.54 6.71
CA MET A 134 -18.42 21.25 7.40
C MET A 134 -17.36 20.24 7.87
N PRO A 135 -16.58 19.66 6.93
CA PRO A 135 -15.70 18.53 7.22
C PRO A 135 -14.61 18.86 8.26
N ASP A 136 -13.99 20.05 8.19
CA ASP A 136 -12.95 20.47 9.14
C ASP A 136 -13.52 20.63 10.57
N GLU A 137 -14.74 21.19 10.69
CA GLU A 137 -15.40 21.33 11.98
C GLU A 137 -15.78 19.98 12.58
N TYR A 138 -16.26 19.04 11.74
CA TYR A 138 -16.61 17.69 12.16
C TYR A 138 -15.39 16.89 12.63
N GLU A 139 -14.29 16.96 11.91
CA GLU A 139 -13.02 16.33 12.31
C GLU A 139 -12.56 16.82 13.68
N ASN A 140 -12.58 18.13 13.91
CA ASN A 140 -12.22 18.73 15.18
C ASN A 140 -13.18 18.31 16.32
N GLU A 141 -14.49 18.18 16.02
CA GLU A 141 -15.51 17.76 17.01
C GLU A 141 -15.29 16.33 17.51
N ILE A 142 -14.92 15.43 16.61
CA ILE A 142 -14.72 14.01 16.97
C ILE A 142 -13.32 13.72 17.51
N GLY A 143 -12.38 14.67 17.43
CA GLY A 143 -10.97 14.47 17.74
C GLY A 143 -10.33 13.40 16.83
N GLY A 144 -10.74 13.39 15.58
CA GLY A 144 -10.33 12.37 14.60
C GLY A 144 -8.84 12.40 14.32
N ASP A 145 -8.26 11.23 14.07
CA ASP A 145 -6.91 11.09 13.52
C ASP A 145 -6.96 11.48 12.03
N PRO A 146 -6.26 12.53 11.59
CA PRO A 146 -6.24 12.93 10.17
C PRO A 146 -5.78 11.83 9.21
N MET A 147 -5.04 10.84 9.71
CA MET A 147 -4.56 9.70 8.91
C MET A 147 -5.63 8.62 8.67
N LEU A 148 -6.78 8.68 9.34
CA LEU A 148 -7.83 7.66 9.22
C LEU A 148 -8.91 8.01 8.18
N GLY A 149 -8.75 9.06 7.39
CA GLY A 149 -9.69 9.42 6.32
C GLY A 149 -11.08 9.86 6.77
N VAL A 150 -11.30 10.08 8.06
CA VAL A 150 -12.61 10.35 8.69
C VAL A 150 -13.31 11.63 8.22
N LYS A 151 -12.57 12.55 7.60
CA LYS A 151 -13.04 13.87 7.15
C LYS A 151 -13.92 13.81 5.89
N GLY A 152 -13.80 12.76 5.08
CA GLY A 152 -14.63 12.51 3.90
C GLY A 152 -14.46 13.48 2.73
N LEU A 153 -14.29 14.78 2.98
CA LEU A 153 -14.06 15.82 1.97
C LEU A 153 -12.89 16.70 2.39
N TYR A 154 -11.92 16.84 1.52
CA TYR A 154 -10.64 17.51 1.76
C TYR A 154 -10.48 18.72 0.86
N PHE A 155 -10.09 19.85 1.45
CA PHE A 155 -9.72 21.09 0.78
C PHE A 155 -8.22 21.28 0.93
N ILE A 156 -7.48 21.08 -0.15
CA ILE A 156 -6.02 21.19 -0.17
C ILE A 156 -5.64 22.59 -0.62
N ASN A 157 -4.85 23.28 0.21
CA ASN A 157 -4.40 24.65 -0.02
C ASN A 157 -5.54 25.55 -0.56
N PRO A 158 -6.72 25.61 0.12
CA PRO A 158 -7.93 26.27 -0.43
C PRO A 158 -7.74 27.75 -0.69
N LYS A 159 -6.85 28.43 0.04
CA LYS A 159 -6.54 29.87 -0.08
C LYS A 159 -5.37 30.16 -1.00
N GLY A 160 -4.68 29.13 -1.51
CA GLY A 160 -3.51 29.28 -2.37
C GLY A 160 -2.30 29.90 -1.68
N LEU A 161 -2.18 29.76 -0.37
CA LEU A 161 -1.09 30.38 0.41
C LEU A 161 0.21 29.58 0.34
N GLU A 162 0.12 28.28 0.11
CA GLU A 162 1.26 27.38 -0.06
C GLU A 162 1.72 27.40 -1.52
N LYS A 163 2.84 28.06 -1.82
CA LYS A 163 3.31 28.35 -3.18
C LYS A 163 3.57 27.09 -4.03
N ASN A 164 4.04 26.02 -3.40
CA ASN A 164 4.47 24.79 -4.07
C ASN A 164 3.40 23.67 -4.02
N LYS A 165 2.20 24.00 -3.57
CA LYS A 165 1.07 23.07 -3.46
C LYS A 165 -0.12 23.62 -4.24
N PRO A 166 -0.67 22.84 -5.20
CA PRO A 166 -1.87 23.27 -5.93
C PRO A 166 -3.09 23.28 -5.02
N THR A 167 -4.07 24.14 -5.35
CA THR A 167 -5.40 24.05 -4.75
C THR A 167 -6.15 22.87 -5.37
N GLN A 168 -6.59 21.93 -4.52
CA GLN A 168 -7.36 20.75 -4.91
C GLN A 168 -8.52 20.51 -3.96
N ILE A 169 -9.53 19.81 -4.45
CA ILE A 169 -10.59 19.18 -3.66
C ILE A 169 -10.61 17.71 -4.04
N TRP A 170 -10.71 16.82 -3.06
CA TRP A 170 -10.96 15.40 -3.26
C TRP A 170 -11.74 14.80 -2.10
N THR A 171 -12.37 13.65 -2.32
CA THR A 171 -13.14 12.94 -1.31
C THR A 171 -12.53 11.56 -1.03
N GLN A 172 -12.68 11.11 0.23
CA GLN A 172 -12.41 9.75 0.68
C GLN A 172 -13.65 9.24 1.40
N GLY A 173 -14.37 8.28 0.77
CA GLY A 173 -15.62 7.77 1.30
C GLY A 173 -15.48 6.56 2.22
N GLU A 174 -14.44 5.77 2.02
CA GLU A 174 -14.16 4.59 2.83
C GLU A 174 -13.65 5.01 4.23
N THR A 175 -14.10 4.36 5.31
CA THR A 175 -15.08 3.27 5.35
C THR A 175 -16.54 3.76 5.26
N GLU A 176 -16.93 4.76 6.03
CA GLU A 176 -18.24 5.40 6.11
C GLU A 176 -18.11 6.93 6.22
N SER A 177 -17.17 7.50 5.46
CA SER A 177 -16.88 8.94 5.45
C SER A 177 -17.58 9.69 4.30
N GLY A 178 -18.29 8.97 3.41
CA GLY A 178 -19.17 9.58 2.42
C GLY A 178 -20.23 10.45 3.05
N SER A 179 -20.77 10.03 4.18
CA SER A 179 -21.80 10.75 4.95
C SER A 179 -21.32 12.05 5.63
N VAL A 180 -20.03 12.40 5.54
CA VAL A 180 -19.52 13.72 5.97
C VAL A 180 -19.80 14.80 4.92
N TRP A 181 -19.89 14.44 3.65
CA TRP A 181 -20.10 15.44 2.58
C TRP A 181 -21.47 15.34 1.87
N PHE A 182 -22.19 14.20 1.97
CA PHE A 182 -23.58 14.12 1.52
C PHE A 182 -24.41 13.18 2.41
N PRO A 183 -25.70 13.48 2.67
CA PRO A 183 -26.55 12.58 3.44
C PRO A 183 -26.85 11.31 2.64
N THR A 184 -26.72 10.14 3.26
CA THR A 184 -26.90 8.84 2.60
C THR A 184 -27.19 7.72 3.61
N ILE A 185 -27.37 6.49 3.17
CA ILE A 185 -27.21 5.30 4.02
C ILE A 185 -25.79 4.76 3.72
N ASP A 186 -24.85 5.10 4.59
CA ASP A 186 -23.41 4.89 4.37
C ASP A 186 -22.98 3.47 4.74
N GLN A 187 -23.44 2.49 3.94
CA GLN A 187 -23.21 1.08 4.15
C GLN A 187 -22.81 0.39 2.83
N THR A 188 -21.91 -0.59 2.90
CA THR A 188 -21.36 -1.29 1.74
C THR A 188 -22.44 -2.01 0.91
N GLN A 189 -23.47 -2.58 1.56
CA GLN A 189 -24.54 -3.32 0.88
C GLN A 189 -25.58 -2.42 0.21
N GLN A 190 -25.54 -1.10 0.37
CA GLN A 190 -26.39 -0.16 -0.35
C GLN A 190 -25.83 0.09 -1.76
N LYS A 191 -26.67 0.02 -2.75
CA LYS A 191 -26.31 0.28 -4.15
C LYS A 191 -27.26 1.31 -4.74
N THR A 192 -26.72 2.36 -5.33
CA THR A 192 -27.49 3.48 -5.87
C THR A 192 -26.87 4.00 -7.17
N THR A 193 -27.70 4.42 -8.12
CA THR A 193 -27.24 5.21 -9.27
C THR A 193 -26.97 6.64 -8.83
N GLN A 194 -26.13 7.40 -9.57
CA GLN A 194 -25.66 8.70 -9.13
C GLN A 194 -25.80 9.76 -10.23
N GLU A 195 -26.25 10.94 -9.86
CA GLU A 195 -26.06 12.20 -10.60
C GLU A 195 -25.35 13.21 -9.71
N LEU A 196 -24.37 13.91 -10.27
CA LEU A 196 -23.64 14.97 -9.56
C LEU A 196 -23.46 16.20 -10.44
N LEU A 197 -24.02 17.33 -9.98
CA LEU A 197 -23.70 18.64 -10.52
C LEU A 197 -22.68 19.29 -9.60
N MET A 198 -21.50 19.59 -10.12
CA MET A 198 -20.38 20.13 -9.36
C MET A 198 -20.04 21.53 -9.87
N THR A 199 -20.27 22.56 -9.08
CA THR A 199 -19.95 23.95 -9.43
C THR A 199 -18.61 24.34 -8.81
N VAL A 200 -17.63 24.64 -9.67
CA VAL A 200 -16.25 25.00 -9.33
C VAL A 200 -15.81 26.26 -10.09
N PRO A 201 -14.74 26.97 -9.65
CA PRO A 201 -14.09 27.98 -10.49
C PRO A 201 -13.76 27.41 -11.87
N ALA A 202 -14.08 28.17 -12.94
CA ALA A 202 -14.00 27.68 -14.32
C ALA A 202 -12.58 27.25 -14.76
N LYS A 203 -11.54 27.70 -14.04
CA LYS A 203 -10.14 27.30 -14.24
C LYS A 203 -9.82 25.86 -13.85
N TYR A 204 -10.61 25.24 -12.98
CA TYR A 204 -10.38 23.87 -12.51
C TYR A 204 -11.06 22.86 -13.42
N VAL A 205 -10.44 21.68 -13.55
CA VAL A 205 -11.08 20.50 -14.11
C VAL A 205 -11.71 19.69 -12.99
N THR A 206 -12.71 18.90 -13.32
CA THR A 206 -13.40 18.02 -12.36
C THR A 206 -13.32 16.58 -12.80
N LEU A 207 -13.38 15.66 -11.83
CA LEU A 207 -13.56 14.24 -12.03
C LEU A 207 -14.60 13.72 -11.03
N SER A 208 -15.51 12.85 -11.51
CA SER A 208 -16.41 12.09 -10.66
C SER A 208 -16.71 10.71 -11.28
N ASN A 209 -17.53 9.94 -10.57
CA ASN A 209 -18.02 8.65 -11.03
C ASN A 209 -18.85 8.77 -12.31
N GLY A 210 -18.77 7.76 -13.17
CA GLY A 210 -19.55 7.70 -14.39
C GLY A 210 -19.06 8.64 -15.49
N LYS A 211 -19.97 9.21 -16.24
CA LYS A 211 -19.73 9.98 -17.47
C LYS A 211 -19.95 11.46 -17.24
N LEU A 212 -19.05 12.31 -17.78
CA LEU A 212 -19.29 13.73 -17.90
C LEU A 212 -20.33 13.97 -19.00
N VAL A 213 -21.49 14.46 -18.62
CA VAL A 213 -22.63 14.65 -19.52
C VAL A 213 -22.60 16.04 -20.16
N SER A 214 -22.31 17.07 -19.35
CA SER A 214 -22.27 18.47 -19.83
C SER A 214 -21.44 19.36 -18.92
N GLN A 215 -20.96 20.46 -19.47
CA GLN A 215 -20.27 21.54 -18.76
C GLN A 215 -20.95 22.86 -19.13
N LYS A 216 -21.28 23.66 -18.13
CA LYS A 216 -21.94 24.96 -18.32
C LYS A 216 -21.19 26.05 -17.56
N ASN A 217 -20.65 27.01 -18.27
CA ASN A 217 -20.09 28.24 -17.68
C ASN A 217 -21.19 29.12 -17.09
N ASN A 218 -20.94 29.63 -15.90
CA ASN A 218 -21.83 30.55 -15.18
C ASN A 218 -21.33 32.01 -15.31
N PRO A 219 -22.21 33.00 -15.16
CA PRO A 219 -21.84 34.42 -15.30
C PRO A 219 -20.85 34.91 -14.22
N ASP A 220 -20.76 34.22 -13.09
CA ASP A 220 -19.90 34.55 -11.92
C ASP A 220 -18.48 34.03 -12.04
N GLY A 221 -18.06 33.46 -13.19
CA GLY A 221 -16.73 32.90 -13.41
C GLY A 221 -16.60 31.47 -12.92
N THR A 222 -17.67 30.85 -12.46
CA THR A 222 -17.70 29.42 -12.13
C THR A 222 -18.16 28.60 -13.34
N ARG A 223 -18.00 27.25 -13.22
CA ARG A 223 -18.55 26.30 -14.18
C ARG A 223 -19.23 25.18 -13.41
N THR A 224 -20.40 24.74 -13.93
CA THR A 224 -21.11 23.56 -13.41
C THR A 224 -20.89 22.39 -14.35
N ASP A 225 -20.28 21.33 -13.84
CA ASP A 225 -20.03 20.07 -14.54
C ASP A 225 -21.05 19.02 -14.07
N TYR A 226 -21.75 18.39 -15.01
CA TYR A 226 -22.75 17.37 -14.74
C TYR A 226 -22.18 15.98 -15.04
N TRP A 227 -22.04 15.17 -14.00
CA TRP A 227 -21.59 13.80 -14.03
C TRP A 227 -22.75 12.84 -13.76
N LYS A 228 -22.73 11.65 -14.42
CA LYS A 228 -23.80 10.67 -14.27
C LYS A 228 -23.27 9.24 -14.28
N MET A 229 -23.69 8.46 -13.29
CA MET A 229 -23.43 7.04 -13.14
C MET A 229 -24.76 6.27 -13.20
N ASP A 230 -24.99 5.58 -14.33
CA ASP A 230 -26.25 4.86 -14.57
C ASP A 230 -26.29 3.46 -13.94
N LEU A 231 -25.13 2.91 -13.58
CA LEU A 231 -25.03 1.63 -12.90
C LEU A 231 -24.94 1.83 -11.39
N PRO A 232 -25.60 0.97 -10.60
CA PRO A 232 -25.61 1.14 -9.15
C PRO A 232 -24.27 0.73 -8.51
N HIS A 233 -23.78 1.55 -7.59
CA HIS A 233 -22.57 1.33 -6.80
C HIS A 233 -22.75 1.81 -5.35
N SER A 234 -21.84 1.45 -4.47
CA SER A 234 -21.94 1.77 -3.04
C SER A 234 -21.63 3.24 -2.74
N PRO A 235 -22.26 3.84 -1.72
CA PRO A 235 -22.04 5.25 -1.38
C PRO A 235 -20.59 5.60 -1.03
N TYR A 236 -19.84 4.69 -0.38
CA TYR A 236 -18.44 4.92 -0.03
C TYR A 236 -17.54 5.11 -1.25
N LEU A 237 -17.96 4.64 -2.43
CA LEU A 237 -17.27 4.78 -3.71
C LEU A 237 -17.60 6.07 -4.46
N PHE A 238 -18.44 6.95 -3.88
CA PHE A 238 -18.75 8.24 -4.47
C PHE A 238 -17.55 9.15 -4.39
N PHE A 239 -17.19 9.75 -5.51
CA PHE A 239 -15.98 10.55 -5.65
C PHE A 239 -16.24 11.93 -6.25
N MET A 240 -15.55 12.94 -5.72
CA MET A 240 -15.34 14.24 -6.32
C MET A 240 -13.85 14.58 -6.31
N GLY A 241 -13.34 14.99 -7.46
CA GLY A 241 -12.01 15.59 -7.60
C GLY A 241 -12.11 16.90 -8.36
N ALA A 242 -11.44 17.96 -7.90
CA ALA A 242 -11.35 19.23 -8.62
C ALA A 242 -9.98 19.87 -8.38
N GLY A 243 -9.40 20.47 -9.44
CA GLY A 243 -8.09 21.12 -9.35
C GLY A 243 -7.55 21.52 -10.73
N ASP A 244 -6.33 22.06 -10.72
CA ASP A 244 -5.62 22.45 -11.94
C ASP A 244 -4.77 21.29 -12.50
N TYR A 245 -5.43 20.30 -13.08
CA TYR A 245 -4.80 19.09 -13.64
C TYR A 245 -4.59 19.17 -15.14
N ALA A 246 -3.56 18.50 -15.63
CA ALA A 246 -3.45 18.05 -17.02
C ALA A 246 -4.21 16.72 -17.18
N ILE A 247 -5.00 16.59 -18.23
CA ILE A 247 -5.74 15.37 -18.55
C ILE A 247 -5.06 14.68 -19.73
N ILE A 248 -4.45 13.52 -19.48
CA ILE A 248 -3.84 12.70 -20.52
C ILE A 248 -4.85 11.64 -20.94
N LYS A 249 -5.34 11.78 -22.17
CA LYS A 249 -6.39 10.93 -22.74
C LYS A 249 -5.80 9.61 -23.24
N ASP A 250 -6.51 8.55 -22.97
CA ASP A 250 -6.28 7.20 -23.47
C ASP A 250 -7.62 6.50 -23.75
N SER A 251 -7.60 5.25 -24.19
CA SER A 251 -8.85 4.53 -24.48
C SER A 251 -8.67 3.02 -24.40
N TRP A 252 -9.76 2.33 -24.07
CA TRP A 252 -9.85 0.88 -24.11
C TRP A 252 -11.20 0.45 -24.70
N ARG A 253 -11.19 -0.26 -25.83
CA ARG A 253 -12.40 -0.76 -26.52
C ARG A 253 -13.50 0.29 -26.65
N GLY A 254 -13.15 1.54 -27.02
CA GLY A 254 -14.07 2.66 -27.16
C GLY A 254 -14.52 3.33 -25.87
N LYS A 255 -14.07 2.89 -24.72
CA LYS A 255 -14.27 3.56 -23.43
C LYS A 255 -13.10 4.53 -23.17
N GLU A 256 -13.41 5.68 -22.56
CA GLU A 256 -12.38 6.63 -22.14
C GLU A 256 -11.55 6.07 -20.99
N VAL A 257 -10.24 6.22 -21.11
CA VAL A 257 -9.26 5.98 -20.04
C VAL A 257 -8.43 7.24 -19.90
N ASN A 258 -8.55 7.94 -18.77
CA ASN A 258 -7.93 9.25 -18.61
C ASN A 258 -7.08 9.32 -17.34
N TYR A 259 -5.94 10.04 -17.43
CA TYR A 259 -5.03 10.26 -16.32
C TYR A 259 -5.00 11.74 -15.98
N TYR A 260 -5.39 12.08 -14.74
CA TYR A 260 -5.42 13.44 -14.20
C TYR A 260 -4.19 13.61 -13.32
N VAL A 261 -3.20 14.32 -13.83
CA VAL A 261 -1.92 14.55 -13.16
C VAL A 261 -1.64 16.04 -13.03
N GLU A 262 -0.76 16.43 -12.11
CA GLU A 262 -0.25 17.79 -12.09
C GLU A 262 0.51 18.08 -13.40
N LYS A 263 0.47 19.34 -13.83
CA LYS A 263 0.99 19.74 -15.15
C LYS A 263 2.46 19.37 -15.38
N ASP A 264 3.26 19.41 -14.33
CA ASP A 264 4.68 19.05 -14.36
C ASP A 264 4.92 17.58 -14.75
N TYR A 265 3.94 16.72 -14.50
CA TYR A 265 4.01 15.28 -14.78
C TYR A 265 3.29 14.86 -16.06
N ALA A 266 2.70 15.82 -16.81
CA ALA A 266 1.93 15.52 -18.02
C ALA A 266 2.74 14.72 -19.06
N SER A 267 4.02 15.03 -19.23
CA SER A 267 4.90 14.37 -20.20
C SER A 267 5.25 12.92 -19.86
N VAL A 268 5.14 12.54 -18.58
CA VAL A 268 5.48 11.20 -18.07
C VAL A 268 4.27 10.37 -17.67
N ALA A 269 3.07 10.95 -17.63
CA ALA A 269 1.86 10.29 -17.16
C ALA A 269 1.57 8.95 -17.86
N ARG A 270 1.84 8.83 -19.17
CA ARG A 270 1.72 7.56 -19.89
C ARG A 270 2.76 6.51 -19.50
N LYS A 271 3.91 6.91 -18.97
CA LYS A 271 4.90 5.96 -18.45
C LYS A 271 4.45 5.41 -17.09
N ILE A 272 3.66 6.18 -16.33
CA ILE A 272 3.13 5.79 -15.03
C ILE A 272 1.88 4.92 -15.22
N PHE A 273 0.88 5.43 -15.93
CA PHE A 273 -0.46 4.84 -16.02
C PHE A 273 -0.75 4.08 -17.31
N GLY A 274 0.13 4.14 -18.31
CA GLY A 274 -0.16 3.67 -19.68
C GLY A 274 -0.31 2.16 -19.84
N ASN A 275 0.02 1.34 -18.83
CA ASN A 275 -0.31 -0.08 -18.82
C ASN A 275 -1.79 -0.37 -18.49
N THR A 276 -2.57 0.63 -18.07
CA THR A 276 -3.98 0.47 -17.68
C THR A 276 -4.85 -0.20 -18.77
N PRO A 277 -4.80 0.18 -20.06
CA PRO A 277 -5.58 -0.51 -21.11
C PRO A 277 -5.20 -1.98 -21.28
N GLU A 278 -3.92 -2.33 -21.11
CA GLU A 278 -3.46 -3.72 -21.14
C GLU A 278 -3.96 -4.50 -19.92
N MET A 279 -3.89 -3.89 -18.72
CA MET A 279 -4.45 -4.46 -17.48
C MET A 279 -5.96 -4.69 -17.62
N MET A 280 -6.73 -3.74 -18.17
CA MET A 280 -8.16 -3.91 -18.44
C MET A 280 -8.44 -5.10 -19.37
N THR A 281 -7.62 -5.30 -20.40
CA THR A 281 -7.73 -6.45 -21.30
C THR A 281 -7.42 -7.75 -20.57
N PHE A 282 -6.35 -7.77 -19.81
CA PHE A 282 -5.90 -8.94 -19.06
C PHE A 282 -6.94 -9.37 -18.01
N PHE A 283 -7.40 -8.44 -17.16
CA PHE A 283 -8.35 -8.75 -16.10
C PHE A 283 -9.75 -9.10 -16.65
N SER A 284 -10.20 -8.46 -17.73
CA SER A 284 -11.44 -8.85 -18.40
C SER A 284 -11.39 -10.29 -18.92
N ARG A 285 -10.25 -10.68 -19.51
CA ARG A 285 -10.04 -12.06 -20.00
C ARG A 285 -9.95 -13.05 -18.82
N LEU A 286 -9.23 -12.68 -17.78
CA LEU A 286 -8.98 -13.53 -16.61
C LEU A 286 -10.26 -13.84 -15.86
N THR A 287 -11.10 -12.84 -15.62
CA THR A 287 -12.37 -12.98 -14.91
C THR A 287 -13.51 -13.48 -15.81
N GLY A 288 -13.32 -13.43 -17.15
CA GLY A 288 -14.40 -13.69 -18.11
C GLY A 288 -15.55 -12.67 -18.05
N VAL A 289 -15.34 -11.53 -17.37
CA VAL A 289 -16.27 -10.40 -17.27
C VAL A 289 -15.59 -9.17 -17.83
N ASP A 290 -16.08 -8.64 -18.96
CA ASP A 290 -15.55 -7.37 -19.50
C ASP A 290 -15.69 -6.25 -18.47
N TYR A 291 -14.76 -5.28 -18.51
CA TYR A 291 -14.82 -4.09 -17.64
C TYR A 291 -16.23 -3.48 -17.71
N PRO A 292 -16.99 -3.47 -16.60
CA PRO A 292 -18.43 -3.25 -16.67
C PRO A 292 -18.83 -1.78 -16.79
N TRP A 293 -17.93 -0.86 -16.47
CA TRP A 293 -18.24 0.55 -16.33
C TRP A 293 -18.04 1.34 -17.62
N VAL A 294 -18.55 2.59 -17.66
CA VAL A 294 -18.59 3.42 -18.87
C VAL A 294 -17.24 4.03 -19.23
N LYS A 295 -16.38 4.31 -18.27
CA LYS A 295 -15.03 4.85 -18.41
C LYS A 295 -14.14 4.34 -17.29
N TYR A 296 -12.82 4.62 -17.35
CA TYR A 296 -11.92 4.53 -16.22
C TYR A 296 -11.00 5.75 -16.16
N SER A 297 -10.95 6.44 -15.05
CA SER A 297 -10.05 7.58 -14.86
C SER A 297 -9.26 7.41 -13.57
N GLN A 298 -8.02 7.88 -13.60
CA GLN A 298 -7.13 7.90 -12.45
C GLN A 298 -6.72 9.35 -12.20
N ILE A 299 -6.74 9.77 -10.94
CA ILE A 299 -6.36 11.13 -10.51
C ILE A 299 -5.37 11.05 -9.36
N THR A 300 -4.46 12.00 -9.26
CA THR A 300 -3.52 12.12 -8.14
C THR A 300 -3.98 13.21 -7.19
N GLY A 301 -3.96 12.94 -5.88
CA GLY A 301 -4.34 13.90 -4.83
C GLY A 301 -3.16 14.26 -3.94
N ARG A 302 -2.96 15.55 -3.69
CA ARG A 302 -1.99 16.03 -2.69
C ARG A 302 -2.50 15.75 -1.28
N ASP A 303 -1.59 15.42 -0.39
CA ASP A 303 -1.87 15.08 1.01
C ASP A 303 -2.92 13.96 1.15
N TYR A 304 -2.97 13.05 0.17
CA TYR A 304 -3.95 11.98 0.19
C TYR A 304 -3.68 11.03 1.37
N VAL A 305 -4.71 10.74 2.14
CA VAL A 305 -4.64 10.05 3.44
C VAL A 305 -4.34 8.55 3.36
N ALA A 306 -4.49 7.94 2.18
CA ALA A 306 -4.20 6.53 1.91
C ALA A 306 -3.25 6.39 0.72
N GLY A 307 -2.86 5.18 0.34
CA GLY A 307 -2.08 4.94 -0.88
C GLY A 307 -2.87 5.28 -2.13
N ALA A 308 -4.03 4.67 -2.28
CA ALA A 308 -4.99 4.89 -3.35
C ALA A 308 -6.40 4.49 -2.89
N MET A 309 -7.41 4.66 -3.78
CA MET A 309 -8.79 4.29 -3.52
C MET A 309 -9.52 4.03 -4.84
N GLU A 310 -10.26 2.95 -4.88
CA GLU A 310 -10.93 2.38 -6.03
C GLU A 310 -12.20 3.09 -6.49
N ASN A 311 -12.54 4.27 -6.02
CA ASN A 311 -13.82 4.93 -6.33
C ASN A 311 -14.31 4.63 -7.74
N THR A 312 -15.51 4.07 -7.87
CA THR A 312 -16.00 3.48 -9.12
C THR A 312 -15.78 4.39 -10.32
N THR A 313 -14.99 3.95 -11.29
CA THR A 313 -14.58 4.69 -12.49
C THR A 313 -13.65 5.90 -12.28
N ALA A 314 -13.29 6.22 -11.05
CA ALA A 314 -12.56 7.45 -10.71
C ALA A 314 -11.57 7.22 -9.57
N THR A 315 -10.62 6.30 -9.77
CA THR A 315 -9.57 5.94 -8.82
C THR A 315 -8.71 7.16 -8.47
N ILE A 316 -8.44 7.36 -7.19
CA ILE A 316 -7.46 8.36 -6.72
C ILE A 316 -6.20 7.67 -6.20
N HIS A 317 -5.05 8.25 -6.50
CA HIS A 317 -3.73 7.86 -5.98
C HIS A 317 -3.11 9.04 -5.23
N GLN A 318 -2.29 8.76 -4.24
CA GLN A 318 -1.52 9.82 -3.59
C GLN A 318 -0.50 10.44 -4.56
N GLU A 319 -0.01 11.64 -4.25
CA GLU A 319 0.88 12.41 -5.12
C GLU A 319 2.20 11.71 -5.48
N THR A 320 2.67 10.77 -4.65
CA THR A 320 3.89 10.00 -4.92
C THR A 320 3.75 9.03 -6.10
N ALA A 321 2.53 8.80 -6.61
CA ALA A 321 2.32 8.13 -7.88
C ALA A 321 2.91 8.93 -9.06
N GLN A 322 3.09 10.23 -8.91
CA GLN A 322 3.67 11.12 -9.90
C GLN A 322 5.21 11.04 -9.85
N GLN A 323 5.77 10.06 -10.54
CA GLN A 323 7.21 9.90 -10.72
C GLN A 323 7.72 10.72 -11.91
N ASP A 324 8.88 11.37 -11.77
CA ASP A 324 9.51 12.03 -12.91
C ASP A 324 10.25 11.02 -13.83
N ALA A 325 10.80 11.52 -14.95
CA ALA A 325 11.45 10.67 -15.95
C ALA A 325 12.67 9.91 -15.40
N ARG A 326 13.40 10.46 -14.42
CA ARG A 326 14.56 9.81 -13.82
C ARG A 326 14.15 8.78 -12.77
N GLU A 327 13.12 9.05 -11.96
CA GLU A 327 12.52 8.06 -11.07
C GLU A 327 12.05 6.84 -11.84
N LEU A 328 11.35 7.06 -12.96
CA LEU A 328 10.85 5.99 -13.84
C LEU A 328 11.97 5.19 -14.54
N THR A 329 13.21 5.67 -14.53
CA THR A 329 14.36 4.89 -14.98
C THR A 329 14.68 3.73 -14.04
N ASP A 330 14.37 3.89 -12.76
CA ASP A 330 14.50 2.85 -11.71
C ASP A 330 13.30 1.89 -11.69
N GLY A 331 12.23 2.21 -12.42
CA GLY A 331 10.99 1.44 -12.51
C GLY A 331 9.77 2.21 -12.03
N ASN A 332 8.58 1.78 -12.45
CA ASN A 332 7.33 2.31 -11.96
C ASN A 332 6.93 1.60 -10.66
N ILE A 333 7.20 2.22 -9.52
CA ILE A 333 6.89 1.63 -8.21
C ILE A 333 5.39 1.57 -7.90
N TRP A 334 4.56 2.26 -8.69
CA TRP A 334 3.11 2.31 -8.52
C TRP A 334 2.35 1.31 -9.39
N GLU A 335 3.03 0.57 -10.26
CA GLU A 335 2.38 -0.33 -11.21
C GLU A 335 1.53 -1.42 -10.53
N GLY A 336 2.02 -1.99 -9.42
CA GLY A 336 1.26 -2.93 -8.61
C GLY A 336 -0.01 -2.30 -8.02
N THR A 337 0.09 -1.09 -7.44
CA THR A 337 -1.06 -0.35 -6.90
C THR A 337 -2.06 0.00 -8.00
N ILE A 338 -1.60 0.40 -9.20
CA ILE A 338 -2.50 0.66 -10.34
C ILE A 338 -3.28 -0.60 -10.74
N ALA A 339 -2.64 -1.78 -10.71
CA ALA A 339 -3.32 -3.05 -10.97
C ALA A 339 -4.33 -3.39 -9.86
N HIS A 340 -3.97 -3.17 -8.59
CA HIS A 340 -4.80 -3.33 -7.40
C HIS A 340 -6.10 -2.52 -7.53
N GLU A 341 -5.99 -1.20 -7.69
CA GLU A 341 -7.12 -0.28 -7.81
C GLU A 341 -8.01 -0.58 -9.01
N LEU A 342 -7.41 -0.97 -10.12
CA LEU A 342 -8.19 -1.35 -11.29
C LEU A 342 -8.97 -2.66 -11.04
N PHE A 343 -8.40 -3.63 -10.32
CA PHE A 343 -9.08 -4.90 -10.08
C PHE A 343 -10.26 -4.77 -9.13
N HIS A 344 -10.23 -3.81 -8.23
CA HIS A 344 -11.38 -3.44 -7.42
C HIS A 344 -12.62 -3.10 -8.25
N GLN A 345 -12.47 -2.63 -9.48
CA GLN A 345 -13.61 -2.35 -10.35
C GLN A 345 -14.49 -3.59 -10.62
N TRP A 346 -13.96 -4.82 -10.35
CA TRP A 346 -14.71 -6.09 -10.30
C TRP A 346 -14.95 -6.55 -8.86
N PHE A 347 -13.92 -6.54 -8.02
CA PHE A 347 -13.95 -7.02 -6.63
C PHE A 347 -13.88 -5.82 -5.66
N GLY A 348 -15.02 -5.29 -5.28
CA GLY A 348 -15.21 -4.07 -4.51
C GLY A 348 -16.35 -3.24 -5.07
N ASP A 349 -16.33 -2.94 -6.35
CA ASP A 349 -17.30 -2.09 -7.02
C ASP A 349 -18.46 -2.87 -7.63
N TYR A 350 -18.14 -3.82 -8.51
CA TYR A 350 -19.15 -4.63 -9.20
C TYR A 350 -19.83 -5.62 -8.26
N VAL A 351 -19.03 -6.31 -7.45
CA VAL A 351 -19.48 -7.09 -6.29
C VAL A 351 -18.75 -6.55 -5.07
N THR A 352 -19.49 -6.08 -4.07
CA THR A 352 -18.97 -5.46 -2.86
C THR A 352 -19.10 -6.38 -1.65
N ALA A 353 -18.18 -6.33 -0.71
CA ALA A 353 -18.31 -7.00 0.57
C ALA A 353 -19.60 -6.57 1.30
N GLU A 354 -20.36 -7.52 1.86
CA GLU A 354 -21.64 -7.29 2.55
C GLU A 354 -21.48 -6.33 3.73
N SER A 355 -20.34 -6.43 4.39
CA SER A 355 -19.93 -5.57 5.51
C SER A 355 -18.41 -5.56 5.59
N TRP A 356 -17.86 -4.66 6.38
CA TRP A 356 -16.41 -4.56 6.61
C TRP A 356 -15.83 -5.87 7.19
N SER A 357 -16.63 -6.70 7.84
CA SER A 357 -16.21 -8.04 8.27
C SER A 357 -15.78 -8.96 7.12
N ASN A 358 -16.30 -8.73 5.93
CA ASN A 358 -15.97 -9.47 4.70
C ASN A 358 -15.02 -8.70 3.76
N LEU A 359 -14.27 -7.73 4.25
CA LEU A 359 -13.37 -6.86 3.46
C LEU A 359 -12.40 -7.65 2.59
N THR A 360 -12.03 -8.85 2.98
CA THR A 360 -11.22 -9.79 2.19
C THR A 360 -11.76 -9.99 0.75
N LEU A 361 -13.06 -9.86 0.52
CA LEU A 361 -13.65 -10.00 -0.82
C LEU A 361 -13.34 -8.83 -1.76
N ASN A 362 -12.94 -7.69 -1.20
CA ASN A 362 -12.42 -6.56 -1.93
C ASN A 362 -10.87 -6.66 -1.95
N GLU A 363 -10.23 -6.53 -0.81
CA GLU A 363 -8.79 -6.30 -0.66
C GLU A 363 -7.91 -7.49 -1.01
N SER A 364 -8.32 -8.70 -0.61
CA SER A 364 -7.49 -9.88 -0.93
C SER A 364 -7.43 -10.14 -2.43
N PHE A 365 -8.53 -9.87 -3.16
CA PHE A 365 -8.55 -10.00 -4.61
C PHE A 365 -7.73 -8.91 -5.30
N ALA A 366 -7.85 -7.67 -4.85
CA ALA A 366 -7.07 -6.57 -5.37
C ALA A 366 -5.57 -6.78 -5.12
N ASN A 367 -5.18 -7.19 -3.90
CA ASN A 367 -3.81 -7.56 -3.60
C ASN A 367 -3.31 -8.73 -4.47
N TYR A 368 -4.14 -9.76 -4.65
CA TYR A 368 -3.79 -10.91 -5.50
C TYR A 368 -3.63 -10.53 -6.98
N SER A 369 -4.33 -9.50 -7.43
CA SER A 369 -4.21 -9.01 -8.80
C SER A 369 -2.81 -8.47 -9.12
N GLN A 370 -2.09 -7.96 -8.12
CA GLN A 370 -0.70 -7.51 -8.25
C GLN A 370 0.17 -8.69 -8.68
N LEU A 371 0.07 -9.83 -7.97
CA LEU A 371 0.76 -11.06 -8.36
C LEU A 371 0.36 -11.54 -9.76
N LEU A 372 -0.94 -11.57 -10.08
CA LEU A 372 -1.43 -12.01 -11.37
C LEU A 372 -0.92 -11.13 -12.52
N TRP A 373 -0.83 -9.81 -12.29
CA TRP A 373 -0.25 -8.87 -13.25
C TRP A 373 1.25 -9.08 -13.41
N GLN A 374 1.99 -9.28 -12.31
CA GLN A 374 3.42 -9.58 -12.35
C GLN A 374 3.69 -10.89 -13.12
N GLU A 375 2.88 -11.94 -12.86
CA GLU A 375 2.96 -13.21 -13.58
C GLU A 375 2.78 -13.03 -15.09
N TYR A 376 1.75 -12.29 -15.48
CA TYR A 376 1.44 -12.04 -16.90
C TYR A 376 2.47 -11.15 -17.60
N LYS A 377 2.89 -10.08 -16.96
CA LYS A 377 3.71 -9.03 -17.58
C LYS A 377 5.21 -9.33 -17.55
N TYR A 378 5.69 -9.89 -16.44
CA TYR A 378 7.12 -10.04 -16.16
C TYR A 378 7.53 -11.49 -15.88
N GLY A 379 6.60 -12.41 -15.83
CA GLY A 379 6.85 -13.84 -15.66
C GLY A 379 6.91 -14.31 -14.20
N ASN A 380 7.21 -15.60 -14.06
CA ASN A 380 7.07 -16.31 -12.79
C ASN A 380 7.95 -15.74 -11.66
N ASP A 381 9.18 -15.32 -11.94
CA ASP A 381 10.06 -14.79 -10.90
C ASP A 381 9.49 -13.55 -10.24
N ALA A 382 8.89 -12.64 -11.02
CA ALA A 382 8.24 -11.45 -10.50
C ALA A 382 7.00 -11.79 -9.68
N ALA A 383 6.19 -12.76 -10.14
CA ALA A 383 5.04 -13.24 -9.39
C ALA A 383 5.44 -13.88 -8.05
N TYR A 384 6.47 -14.72 -8.06
CA TYR A 384 6.95 -15.36 -6.83
C TYR A 384 7.63 -14.39 -5.88
N GLU A 385 8.25 -13.32 -6.37
CA GLU A 385 8.76 -12.23 -5.52
C GLU A 385 7.61 -11.52 -4.82
N GLU A 386 6.54 -11.18 -5.54
CA GLU A 386 5.33 -10.58 -4.97
C GLU A 386 4.72 -11.50 -3.89
N ASN A 387 4.56 -12.78 -4.24
CA ASN A 387 4.08 -13.81 -3.35
C ASN A 387 4.92 -13.95 -2.06
N PHE A 388 6.24 -13.84 -2.19
CA PHE A 388 7.17 -13.85 -1.05
C PHE A 388 7.03 -12.58 -0.20
N ASN A 389 6.86 -11.42 -0.82
CA ASN A 389 6.70 -10.16 -0.12
C ASN A 389 5.40 -10.14 0.69
N ASP A 390 4.31 -10.65 0.15
CA ASP A 390 3.04 -10.85 0.86
C ASP A 390 3.22 -11.74 2.10
N MET A 391 3.88 -12.88 1.94
CA MET A 391 4.17 -13.76 3.08
C MET A 391 4.97 -13.02 4.17
N ARG A 392 6.00 -12.27 3.79
CA ARG A 392 6.80 -11.48 4.74
C ARG A 392 5.96 -10.42 5.45
N SER A 393 5.17 -9.66 4.71
CA SER A 393 4.30 -8.62 5.25
C SER A 393 3.37 -9.19 6.33
N TYR A 394 2.73 -10.32 6.05
CA TYR A 394 1.89 -10.99 7.03
C TYR A 394 2.67 -11.50 8.25
N LEU A 395 3.83 -12.14 8.05
CA LEU A 395 4.61 -12.76 9.13
C LEU A 395 5.34 -11.74 10.02
N MET A 396 5.66 -10.54 9.52
CA MET A 396 6.35 -9.49 10.29
C MET A 396 5.47 -8.83 11.35
N GLY A 397 4.13 -8.90 11.24
CA GLY A 397 3.20 -8.28 12.16
C GLY A 397 2.64 -9.26 13.21
N ASN A 398 1.93 -8.74 14.21
CA ASN A 398 1.19 -9.54 15.19
C ASN A 398 -0.18 -10.00 14.63
N ASN A 399 -0.16 -10.64 13.47
CA ASN A 399 -1.34 -10.96 12.66
C ASN A 399 -1.92 -12.35 12.94
N SER A 400 -1.18 -13.21 13.64
CA SER A 400 -1.51 -14.64 13.79
C SER A 400 -2.80 -14.94 14.59
N LYS A 401 -3.35 -13.94 15.28
CA LYS A 401 -4.58 -14.09 16.07
C LYS A 401 -5.83 -13.57 15.37
N LYS A 402 -5.68 -13.03 14.16
CA LYS A 402 -6.77 -12.42 13.39
C LYS A 402 -7.27 -13.39 12.33
N ASP A 403 -8.59 -13.57 12.27
CA ASP A 403 -9.26 -14.29 11.18
C ASP A 403 -9.32 -13.41 9.94
N LEU A 404 -9.47 -14.00 8.76
CA LEU A 404 -9.63 -13.24 7.53
C LEU A 404 -11.02 -12.58 7.46
N VAL A 405 -12.07 -13.33 7.79
CA VAL A 405 -13.40 -12.76 8.03
C VAL A 405 -13.59 -12.56 9.53
N ARG A 406 -13.76 -11.31 9.96
CA ARG A 406 -13.79 -10.93 11.37
C ARG A 406 -15.04 -10.13 11.69
N TYR A 407 -15.75 -10.54 12.74
CA TYR A 407 -16.91 -9.80 13.28
C TYR A 407 -16.61 -9.04 14.56
N TYR A 408 -15.40 -9.22 15.14
CA TYR A 408 -14.98 -8.56 16.37
C TYR A 408 -13.79 -7.67 16.07
N TYR A 409 -14.02 -6.37 16.05
CA TYR A 409 -13.02 -5.32 15.87
C TYR A 409 -13.44 -4.05 16.60
N ALA A 410 -12.50 -3.24 17.05
CA ALA A 410 -12.78 -2.01 17.77
C ALA A 410 -13.30 -0.94 16.79
N ASP A 411 -12.57 -0.73 15.70
CA ASP A 411 -12.94 0.15 14.59
C ASP A 411 -12.90 -0.58 13.26
N ARG A 412 -13.62 -0.08 12.26
CA ARG A 412 -13.65 -0.63 10.88
C ARG A 412 -12.27 -0.56 10.22
N GLU A 413 -11.53 0.50 10.53
CA GLU A 413 -10.17 0.70 10.04
C GLU A 413 -9.21 -0.40 10.50
N ASP A 414 -9.50 -1.11 11.60
CA ASP A 414 -8.74 -2.29 12.03
C ASP A 414 -8.78 -3.45 11.02
N MET A 415 -9.71 -3.41 10.06
CA MET A 415 -9.82 -4.41 9.01
C MET A 415 -8.78 -4.24 7.90
N PHE A 416 -8.21 -3.03 7.74
CA PHE A 416 -7.20 -2.71 6.72
C PHE A 416 -5.79 -3.06 7.23
N ASP A 417 -5.46 -4.33 7.16
CA ASP A 417 -4.20 -4.85 7.67
C ASP A 417 -3.61 -5.97 6.79
N ALA A 418 -2.40 -6.40 7.09
CA ALA A 418 -1.74 -7.47 6.35
C ALA A 418 -2.52 -8.81 6.34
N VAL A 419 -3.59 -8.95 7.13
CA VAL A 419 -4.47 -10.12 7.07
C VAL A 419 -5.45 -10.00 5.90
N SER A 420 -6.13 -8.86 5.77
CA SER A 420 -7.07 -8.62 4.67
C SER A 420 -6.38 -8.52 3.32
N TYR A 421 -5.16 -7.99 3.28
CA TYR A 421 -4.34 -7.83 2.06
C TYR A 421 -3.46 -9.05 1.81
N SER A 422 -2.32 -9.12 2.43
CA SER A 422 -1.23 -10.07 2.14
C SER A 422 -1.59 -11.52 2.46
N LYS A 423 -2.16 -11.81 3.66
CA LYS A 423 -2.64 -13.17 3.98
C LYS A 423 -3.74 -13.60 3.02
N GLY A 424 -4.69 -12.70 2.73
CA GLY A 424 -5.80 -12.98 1.84
C GLY A 424 -5.33 -13.31 0.42
N GLY A 425 -4.41 -12.52 -0.14
CA GLY A 425 -3.78 -12.80 -1.45
C GLY A 425 -3.07 -14.16 -1.48
N ARG A 426 -2.33 -14.49 -0.42
CA ARG A 426 -1.68 -15.81 -0.26
C ARG A 426 -2.70 -16.95 -0.21
N ILE A 427 -3.82 -16.77 0.48
CA ILE A 427 -4.89 -17.79 0.57
C ILE A 427 -5.52 -18.00 -0.79
N LEU A 428 -5.78 -16.96 -1.56
CA LEU A 428 -6.28 -17.08 -2.94
C LEU A 428 -5.29 -17.82 -3.83
N HIS A 429 -3.99 -17.55 -3.70
CA HIS A 429 -2.94 -18.25 -4.42
C HIS A 429 -2.90 -19.75 -4.06
N MET A 430 -2.99 -20.09 -2.78
CA MET A 430 -3.09 -21.49 -2.33
C MET A 430 -4.33 -22.17 -2.90
N LEU A 431 -5.48 -21.50 -2.88
CA LEU A 431 -6.73 -22.05 -3.38
C LEU A 431 -6.70 -22.29 -4.89
N ARG A 432 -6.16 -21.34 -5.67
CA ARG A 432 -5.92 -21.49 -7.11
C ARG A 432 -5.07 -22.71 -7.42
N ASN A 433 -3.96 -22.89 -6.68
CA ASN A 433 -3.06 -24.03 -6.88
C ASN A 433 -3.70 -25.35 -6.44
N TYR A 434 -4.62 -25.34 -5.48
CA TYR A 434 -5.33 -26.55 -5.03
C TYR A 434 -6.38 -27.03 -6.05
N ILE A 435 -7.26 -26.13 -6.51
CA ILE A 435 -8.36 -26.50 -7.40
C ILE A 435 -8.01 -26.35 -8.90
N GLY A 436 -6.87 -25.74 -9.20
CA GLY A 436 -6.39 -25.50 -10.57
C GLY A 436 -6.99 -24.25 -11.22
N ASP A 437 -6.25 -23.68 -12.17
CA ASP A 437 -6.59 -22.42 -12.85
C ASP A 437 -8.00 -22.42 -13.46
N SER A 438 -8.36 -23.50 -14.14
CA SER A 438 -9.63 -23.59 -14.86
C SER A 438 -10.82 -23.46 -13.90
N ALA A 439 -10.81 -24.21 -12.81
CA ALA A 439 -11.89 -24.17 -11.82
C ALA A 439 -11.89 -22.82 -11.08
N PHE A 440 -10.70 -22.33 -10.69
CA PHE A 440 -10.57 -21.08 -9.96
C PHE A 440 -11.14 -19.89 -10.76
N PHE A 441 -10.67 -19.65 -11.98
CA PHE A 441 -11.12 -18.49 -12.76
C PHE A 441 -12.56 -18.62 -13.26
N LYS A 442 -13.04 -19.82 -13.53
CA LYS A 442 -14.48 -20.04 -13.79
C LYS A 442 -15.34 -19.77 -12.55
N GLY A 443 -14.85 -20.15 -11.38
CA GLY A 443 -15.50 -19.83 -10.11
C GLY A 443 -15.58 -18.34 -9.84
N LEU A 444 -14.51 -17.58 -10.14
CA LEU A 444 -14.53 -16.12 -10.05
C LEU A 444 -15.54 -15.52 -11.03
N ASN A 445 -15.61 -16.03 -12.27
CA ASN A 445 -16.63 -15.61 -13.22
C ASN A 445 -18.06 -15.85 -12.69
N LEU A 446 -18.32 -17.05 -12.15
CA LEU A 446 -19.62 -17.41 -11.57
C LEU A 446 -19.96 -16.52 -10.37
N TYR A 447 -18.99 -16.27 -9.48
CA TYR A 447 -19.15 -15.38 -8.34
C TYR A 447 -19.54 -13.96 -8.78
N LEU A 448 -18.79 -13.38 -9.73
CA LEU A 448 -19.03 -12.03 -10.24
C LEU A 448 -20.37 -11.90 -10.98
N THR A 449 -20.72 -12.88 -11.82
CA THR A 449 -21.95 -12.81 -12.62
C THR A 449 -23.20 -13.01 -11.78
N THR A 450 -23.14 -13.90 -10.78
CA THR A 450 -24.27 -14.18 -9.87
C THR A 450 -24.55 -13.01 -8.92
N ASN A 451 -23.49 -12.34 -8.47
CA ASN A 451 -23.58 -11.29 -7.46
C ASN A 451 -23.43 -9.88 -8.02
N LYS A 452 -23.43 -9.70 -9.35
CA LYS A 452 -23.26 -8.38 -9.98
C LYS A 452 -24.19 -7.31 -9.39
N PHE A 453 -23.62 -6.16 -9.06
CA PHE A 453 -24.30 -5.02 -8.44
C PHE A 453 -24.96 -5.36 -7.10
N LYS A 454 -24.47 -6.36 -6.40
CA LYS A 454 -24.92 -6.75 -5.06
C LYS A 454 -23.75 -6.77 -4.10
N ALA A 455 -24.08 -7.02 -2.84
CA ALA A 455 -23.10 -7.33 -1.81
C ALA A 455 -23.00 -8.84 -1.60
N ALA A 456 -21.82 -9.32 -1.20
CA ALA A 456 -21.53 -10.74 -1.01
C ALA A 456 -20.72 -11.00 0.27
N GLU A 457 -20.86 -12.21 0.78
CA GLU A 457 -20.07 -12.76 1.89
C GLU A 457 -19.11 -13.85 1.37
N ALA A 458 -18.12 -14.24 2.18
CA ALA A 458 -17.16 -15.29 1.83
C ALA A 458 -17.82 -16.61 1.40
N HIS A 459 -19.01 -16.93 1.93
CA HIS A 459 -19.75 -18.12 1.53
C HIS A 459 -20.25 -18.11 0.08
N HIS A 460 -20.55 -16.92 -0.48
CA HIS A 460 -20.90 -16.80 -1.89
C HIS A 460 -19.71 -17.15 -2.80
N LEU A 461 -18.51 -16.76 -2.40
CA LEU A 461 -17.27 -17.14 -3.10
C LEU A 461 -17.06 -18.66 -3.02
N ARG A 462 -17.18 -19.25 -1.81
CA ARG A 462 -17.02 -20.69 -1.60
C ARG A 462 -17.95 -21.49 -2.50
N ILE A 463 -19.24 -21.16 -2.49
CA ILE A 463 -20.25 -21.88 -3.29
C ILE A 463 -19.93 -21.80 -4.79
N ALA A 464 -19.49 -20.64 -5.30
CA ALA A 464 -19.12 -20.49 -6.70
C ALA A 464 -17.90 -21.35 -7.08
N LEU A 465 -16.92 -21.46 -6.19
CA LEU A 465 -15.71 -22.27 -6.40
C LEU A 465 -15.98 -23.77 -6.27
N GLU A 466 -16.87 -24.18 -5.35
CA GLU A 466 -17.34 -25.58 -5.21
C GLU A 466 -18.08 -26.04 -6.47
N GLU A 467 -18.95 -25.16 -7.01
CA GLU A 467 -19.70 -25.47 -8.25
C GLU A 467 -18.76 -25.71 -9.44
N THR A 468 -17.68 -24.96 -9.55
CA THR A 468 -16.77 -25.06 -10.70
C THR A 468 -15.66 -26.09 -10.54
N SER A 469 -15.29 -26.42 -9.30
CA SER A 469 -14.24 -27.41 -9.02
C SER A 469 -14.81 -28.83 -8.80
N GLY A 470 -16.06 -28.95 -8.33
CA GLY A 470 -16.64 -30.21 -7.86
C GLY A 470 -16.08 -30.66 -6.49
N GLU A 471 -15.28 -29.82 -5.82
CA GLU A 471 -14.67 -30.14 -4.54
C GLU A 471 -15.49 -29.52 -3.38
N ASP A 472 -15.55 -30.18 -2.23
CA ASP A 472 -16.01 -29.57 -0.98
C ASP A 472 -14.89 -28.70 -0.42
N LEU A 473 -15.08 -27.37 -0.42
CA LEU A 473 -14.14 -26.38 0.08
C LEU A 473 -14.46 -25.90 1.50
N THR A 474 -15.45 -26.51 2.16
CA THR A 474 -15.85 -26.14 3.53
C THR A 474 -14.66 -26.19 4.49
N TRP A 475 -13.83 -27.25 4.42
CA TRP A 475 -12.63 -27.38 5.25
C TRP A 475 -11.63 -26.25 5.01
N PHE A 476 -11.41 -25.84 3.75
CA PHE A 476 -10.48 -24.79 3.36
C PHE A 476 -10.94 -23.43 3.90
N PHE A 477 -12.22 -23.09 3.71
CA PHE A 477 -12.78 -21.83 4.19
C PHE A 477 -12.82 -21.76 5.72
N ASN A 478 -13.18 -22.85 6.40
CA ASN A 478 -13.14 -22.91 7.87
C ASN A 478 -11.71 -22.74 8.42
N GLN A 479 -10.71 -23.28 7.71
CA GLN A 479 -9.32 -23.15 8.12
C GLN A 479 -8.76 -21.76 7.89
N TRP A 480 -9.03 -21.13 6.75
CA TRP A 480 -8.33 -19.97 6.28
C TRP A 480 -9.14 -18.68 6.31
N TYR A 481 -10.46 -18.72 6.02
CA TYR A 481 -11.32 -17.52 6.06
C TYR A 481 -11.89 -17.27 7.45
N PHE A 482 -12.35 -18.34 8.11
CA PHE A 482 -12.98 -18.26 9.43
C PHE A 482 -12.06 -18.73 10.58
N GLY A 483 -10.79 -18.91 10.28
CA GLY A 483 -9.78 -19.34 11.25
C GLY A 483 -8.50 -18.54 11.11
N ASN A 484 -7.87 -18.29 12.26
CA ASN A 484 -6.62 -17.53 12.34
C ASN A 484 -5.37 -18.41 12.29
N GLY A 485 -4.22 -17.73 12.30
CA GLY A 485 -2.91 -18.35 12.35
C GLY A 485 -2.40 -18.85 11.00
N HIS A 486 -1.28 -19.56 11.10
CA HIS A 486 -0.58 -20.25 10.02
C HIS A 486 0.22 -21.40 10.60
N PRO A 487 0.56 -22.44 9.83
CA PRO A 487 1.36 -23.56 10.29
C PRO A 487 2.83 -23.16 10.46
N LYS A 488 3.47 -23.75 11.50
CA LYS A 488 4.93 -23.74 11.66
C LYS A 488 5.41 -25.17 11.50
N LEU A 489 6.27 -25.41 10.51
CA LEU A 489 6.66 -26.74 10.09
C LEU A 489 8.13 -27.01 10.43
N ASP A 490 8.41 -28.15 11.08
CA ASP A 490 9.75 -28.74 11.20
C ASP A 490 9.83 -29.94 10.25
N ILE A 491 10.68 -29.83 9.23
CA ILE A 491 10.78 -30.76 8.11
C ILE A 491 12.15 -31.44 8.20
N GLN A 492 12.13 -32.78 8.30
CA GLN A 492 13.33 -33.59 8.42
C GLN A 492 13.44 -34.57 7.25
N TYR A 493 14.56 -34.50 6.54
CA TYR A 493 14.90 -35.38 5.43
C TYR A 493 15.89 -36.44 5.86
N SER A 494 15.69 -37.68 5.41
CA SER A 494 16.61 -38.76 5.64
C SER A 494 16.61 -39.74 4.46
N TYR A 495 17.72 -40.44 4.29
CA TYR A 495 17.88 -41.52 3.31
C TYR A 495 18.49 -42.76 3.98
N LYS A 496 17.93 -43.93 3.67
CA LYS A 496 18.43 -45.23 4.16
C LYS A 496 18.83 -46.07 2.96
N ASP A 497 20.14 -46.19 2.77
CA ASP A 497 20.69 -46.88 1.59
C ASP A 497 20.33 -48.36 1.53
N SER A 498 20.29 -49.09 2.66
CA SER A 498 19.90 -50.49 2.74
C SER A 498 18.45 -50.76 2.27
N LEU A 499 17.59 -49.74 2.30
CA LEU A 499 16.20 -49.82 1.90
C LEU A 499 15.93 -49.10 0.55
N LYS A 500 16.94 -48.39 0.02
CA LYS A 500 16.76 -47.45 -1.12
C LYS A 500 15.53 -46.57 -0.91
N GLU A 501 15.47 -45.95 0.30
CA GLU A 501 14.29 -45.24 0.72
C GLU A 501 14.64 -43.83 1.23
N ALA A 502 14.07 -42.82 0.64
CA ALA A 502 14.05 -41.46 1.13
C ALA A 502 12.83 -41.24 2.01
N SER A 503 12.99 -40.52 3.11
CA SER A 503 11.87 -40.19 4.02
C SER A 503 11.83 -38.69 4.31
N VAL A 504 10.61 -38.17 4.37
CA VAL A 504 10.31 -36.78 4.76
C VAL A 504 9.35 -36.83 5.94
N ILE A 505 9.78 -36.29 7.07
CA ILE A 505 8.96 -36.13 8.26
C ILE A 505 8.59 -34.66 8.38
N VAL A 506 7.31 -34.37 8.40
CA VAL A 506 6.77 -33.00 8.55
C VAL A 506 6.03 -32.93 9.88
N LYS A 507 6.50 -32.09 10.77
CA LYS A 507 5.87 -31.82 12.07
C LYS A 507 5.27 -30.44 12.11
N GLN A 508 4.04 -30.33 12.57
CA GLN A 508 3.40 -29.05 12.87
C GLN A 508 3.76 -28.66 14.32
N ILE A 509 4.56 -27.58 14.48
CA ILE A 509 5.15 -27.18 15.77
C ILE A 509 4.57 -25.88 16.35
N GLN A 510 3.50 -25.33 15.78
CA GLN A 510 2.77 -24.22 16.36
C GLN A 510 2.08 -24.66 17.66
N ASN A 511 2.20 -23.86 18.71
CA ASN A 511 1.66 -24.19 20.04
C ASN A 511 0.22 -23.64 20.25
N THR A 512 -0.58 -23.58 19.21
CA THR A 512 -1.95 -23.03 19.25
C THR A 512 -3.02 -24.11 19.50
N GLY A 513 -2.63 -25.38 19.47
CA GLY A 513 -3.58 -26.52 19.50
C GLY A 513 -4.32 -26.75 18.20
N LYS A 514 -4.15 -25.87 17.18
CA LYS A 514 -4.76 -26.00 15.85
C LYS A 514 -3.82 -26.74 14.91
N LEU A 515 -4.34 -27.77 14.24
CA LEU A 515 -3.65 -28.45 13.13
C LEU A 515 -4.20 -27.92 11.79
N PHE A 516 -3.31 -27.79 10.80
CA PHE A 516 -3.63 -27.35 9.47
C PHE A 516 -3.62 -28.53 8.50
N ILE A 517 -4.58 -28.55 7.59
CA ILE A 517 -4.62 -29.47 6.45
C ILE A 517 -3.92 -28.76 5.29
N LEU A 518 -2.84 -29.37 4.78
CA LEU A 518 -1.97 -28.74 3.78
C LEU A 518 -1.68 -29.72 2.65
N PRO A 519 -2.39 -29.61 1.51
CA PRO A 519 -1.99 -30.31 0.27
C PRO A 519 -0.78 -29.60 -0.34
N THR A 520 0.26 -30.34 -0.73
CA THR A 520 1.42 -29.78 -1.41
C THR A 520 2.19 -30.86 -2.19
N PHE A 521 3.26 -30.45 -2.86
CA PHE A 521 4.13 -31.36 -3.60
C PHE A 521 5.51 -31.48 -2.96
N ILE A 522 6.06 -32.70 -3.02
CA ILE A 522 7.46 -32.99 -2.73
C ILE A 522 8.13 -33.40 -4.04
N ASP A 523 9.18 -32.68 -4.43
CA ASP A 523 10.02 -33.06 -5.55
C ASP A 523 11.30 -33.75 -5.05
N ILE A 524 11.67 -34.87 -5.68
CA ILE A 524 12.90 -35.61 -5.41
C ILE A 524 13.80 -35.54 -6.65
N HIS A 525 15.02 -35.03 -6.46
CA HIS A 525 15.96 -34.78 -7.54
C HIS A 525 17.14 -35.78 -7.51
N HIS A 526 17.48 -36.29 -8.69
CA HIS A 526 18.70 -37.04 -8.98
C HIS A 526 19.35 -36.44 -10.23
N GLY A 527 20.37 -35.58 -10.06
CA GLY A 527 20.87 -34.74 -11.14
C GLY A 527 19.75 -33.87 -11.71
N ASP A 528 19.60 -33.86 -13.02
CA ASP A 528 18.56 -33.10 -13.74
C ASP A 528 17.18 -33.78 -13.71
N GLN A 529 17.10 -35.03 -13.24
CA GLN A 529 15.85 -35.77 -13.18
C GLN A 529 15.08 -35.44 -11.90
N ARG A 530 13.78 -35.21 -12.05
CA ARG A 530 12.86 -34.87 -10.95
C ARG A 530 11.64 -35.78 -10.96
N THR A 531 11.32 -36.35 -9.80
CA THR A 531 10.05 -37.04 -9.56
C THR A 531 9.21 -36.25 -8.60
N ARG A 532 7.92 -36.05 -8.91
CA ARG A 532 6.98 -35.23 -8.12
C ARG A 532 5.94 -36.09 -7.44
N HIS A 533 5.68 -35.80 -6.16
CA HIS A 533 4.73 -36.51 -5.34
C HIS A 533 3.80 -35.55 -4.62
N MET A 534 2.48 -35.69 -4.85
CA MET A 534 1.48 -34.99 -4.07
C MET A 534 1.35 -35.62 -2.68
N VAL A 535 1.35 -34.79 -1.65
CA VAL A 535 1.22 -35.21 -0.24
C VAL A 535 0.22 -34.32 0.49
N TRP A 536 -0.34 -34.89 1.56
CA TRP A 536 -1.23 -34.17 2.46
C TRP A 536 -0.68 -34.23 3.88
N ILE A 537 -0.40 -33.07 4.45
CA ILE A 537 -0.10 -32.94 5.88
C ILE A 537 -1.43 -32.76 6.60
N ARG A 538 -1.73 -33.64 7.56
CA ARG A 538 -3.03 -33.65 8.29
C ARG A 538 -2.89 -33.82 9.79
N ASN A 539 -1.77 -34.34 10.24
CA ASN A 539 -1.50 -34.68 11.63
C ASN A 539 -0.45 -33.74 12.23
N ASP A 540 -0.22 -33.88 13.52
CA ASP A 540 0.89 -33.21 14.21
C ASP A 540 2.26 -33.63 13.66
N ALA A 541 2.35 -34.88 13.16
CA ALA A 541 3.51 -35.41 12.45
C ALA A 541 3.08 -36.39 11.34
N ASP A 542 3.46 -36.09 10.12
CA ASP A 542 3.29 -36.96 8.96
C ASP A 542 4.64 -37.45 8.45
N THR A 543 4.70 -38.71 8.00
CA THR A 543 5.90 -39.31 7.42
C THR A 543 5.63 -39.86 6.03
N PHE A 544 6.33 -39.33 5.05
CA PHE A 544 6.28 -39.76 3.65
C PHE A 544 7.52 -40.55 3.29
N ARG A 545 7.37 -41.71 2.65
CA ARG A 545 8.46 -42.60 2.25
C ARG A 545 8.41 -42.85 0.76
N PHE A 546 9.56 -42.72 0.13
CA PHE A 546 9.71 -42.85 -1.33
C PHE A 546 10.82 -43.84 -1.66
N LYS A 547 10.55 -44.81 -2.52
CA LYS A 547 11.59 -45.69 -3.10
C LYS A 547 12.35 -44.92 -4.17
N VAL A 548 13.66 -44.86 -4.03
CA VAL A 548 14.56 -44.10 -4.90
C VAL A 548 15.77 -44.94 -5.28
N PRO A 549 16.38 -44.72 -6.45
CA PRO A 549 17.49 -45.56 -6.93
C PRO A 549 18.79 -45.38 -6.10
N SER A 550 19.02 -44.18 -5.62
CA SER A 550 20.19 -43.77 -4.84
C SER A 550 19.82 -42.64 -3.86
N MET A 551 20.80 -42.17 -3.10
CA MET A 551 20.63 -40.95 -2.29
C MET A 551 20.26 -39.76 -3.17
N PRO A 552 19.13 -39.06 -2.92
CA PRO A 552 18.75 -37.89 -3.67
C PRO A 552 19.72 -36.72 -3.50
N ASP A 553 19.97 -35.96 -4.56
CA ASP A 553 20.73 -34.73 -4.49
C ASP A 553 19.95 -33.61 -3.78
N LEU A 554 18.59 -33.67 -3.89
CA LEU A 554 17.67 -32.77 -3.21
C LEU A 554 16.33 -33.45 -2.99
N ILE A 555 15.73 -33.22 -1.82
CA ILE A 555 14.30 -33.40 -1.57
C ILE A 555 13.74 -32.01 -1.30
N ASN A 556 12.82 -31.54 -2.13
CA ASN A 556 12.24 -30.21 -2.06
C ASN A 556 10.78 -30.26 -1.61
N PHE A 557 10.53 -29.98 -0.34
CA PHE A 557 9.19 -29.85 0.21
C PHE A 557 8.55 -28.53 -0.21
N ASP A 558 7.23 -28.55 -0.42
CA ASP A 558 6.49 -27.43 -0.98
C ASP A 558 7.14 -26.94 -2.27
N ALA A 559 7.23 -27.85 -3.22
CA ALA A 559 8.05 -27.70 -4.42
C ALA A 559 7.66 -26.48 -5.26
N ASP A 560 6.40 -26.06 -5.22
CA ASP A 560 5.89 -24.87 -5.90
C ASP A 560 5.84 -23.62 -5.00
N LYS A 561 6.27 -23.75 -3.72
CA LYS A 561 6.34 -22.64 -2.74
C LYS A 561 4.99 -21.91 -2.54
N ILE A 562 3.92 -22.70 -2.51
CA ILE A 562 2.54 -22.17 -2.41
C ILE A 562 2.09 -21.98 -0.95
N LEU A 563 2.62 -22.74 0.01
CA LEU A 563 2.10 -22.73 1.37
C LEU A 563 2.40 -21.41 2.09
N LEU A 564 1.41 -20.88 2.78
CA LEU A 564 1.59 -19.84 3.77
C LEU A 564 2.04 -20.50 5.09
N CYS A 565 3.32 -20.57 5.34
CA CYS A 565 3.88 -21.21 6.53
C CYS A 565 5.23 -20.61 6.94
N GLU A 566 5.57 -20.77 8.22
CA GLU A 566 6.96 -20.75 8.67
C GLU A 566 7.52 -22.16 8.59
N LYS A 567 8.73 -22.34 8.09
CA LYS A 567 9.36 -23.67 8.01
C LYS A 567 10.81 -23.67 8.45
N LYS A 568 11.23 -24.83 8.99
CA LYS A 568 12.61 -25.16 9.31
C LYS A 568 12.95 -26.49 8.65
N GLU A 569 14.09 -26.55 8.00
CA GLU A 569 14.55 -27.73 7.24
C GLU A 569 15.98 -28.11 7.62
N ASN A 570 16.33 -29.40 7.54
CA ASN A 570 17.67 -29.91 7.83
C ASN A 570 18.54 -30.13 6.58
N LYS A 571 18.30 -29.38 5.50
CA LYS A 571 19.10 -29.46 4.26
C LYS A 571 20.57 -29.10 4.50
N THR A 572 21.46 -29.81 3.81
CA THR A 572 22.90 -29.53 3.78
C THR A 572 23.27 -28.45 2.78
N LEU A 573 24.49 -27.90 2.82
CA LEU A 573 24.99 -26.95 1.83
C LEU A 573 24.92 -27.50 0.39
N GLY A 574 25.29 -28.77 0.20
CA GLY A 574 25.20 -29.43 -1.11
C GLY A 574 23.78 -29.46 -1.68
N GLN A 575 22.79 -29.76 -0.81
CA GLN A 575 21.39 -29.74 -1.18
C GLN A 575 20.87 -28.34 -1.54
N TYR A 576 21.31 -27.31 -0.82
CA TYR A 576 20.97 -25.92 -1.19
C TYR A 576 21.65 -25.45 -2.47
N ILE A 577 22.90 -25.92 -2.76
CA ILE A 577 23.56 -25.64 -4.05
C ILE A 577 22.76 -26.29 -5.19
N HIS A 578 22.35 -27.55 -5.00
CA HIS A 578 21.49 -28.22 -5.99
C HIS A 578 20.14 -27.55 -6.15
N GLN A 579 19.50 -27.11 -5.03
CA GLN A 579 18.25 -26.35 -5.03
C GLN A 579 18.37 -25.05 -5.85
N PHE A 580 19.44 -24.29 -5.65
CA PHE A 580 19.70 -23.07 -6.41
C PHE A 580 19.78 -23.32 -7.92
N SER A 581 20.44 -24.39 -8.33
CA SER A 581 20.71 -24.67 -9.75
C SER A 581 19.56 -25.38 -10.47
N HIS A 582 18.72 -26.19 -9.78
CA HIS A 582 17.81 -27.13 -10.42
C HIS A 582 16.34 -26.99 -10.01
N ALA A 583 16.03 -26.36 -8.88
CA ALA A 583 14.62 -26.23 -8.45
C ALA A 583 13.84 -25.17 -9.27
N GLY A 584 14.52 -24.17 -9.81
CA GLY A 584 13.98 -23.23 -10.79
C GLY A 584 13.09 -22.09 -10.25
N ASN A 585 12.46 -22.23 -9.08
CA ASN A 585 11.59 -21.23 -8.51
C ASN A 585 12.40 -20.08 -7.87
N PHE A 586 11.93 -18.85 -7.98
CA PHE A 586 12.55 -17.69 -7.32
C PHE A 586 12.76 -17.93 -5.82
N ILE A 587 11.73 -18.42 -5.12
CA ILE A 587 11.80 -18.63 -3.67
C ILE A 587 12.82 -19.72 -3.32
N ASP A 588 12.94 -20.79 -4.11
CA ASP A 588 13.96 -21.82 -3.96
C ASP A 588 15.38 -21.23 -4.06
N ARG A 589 15.61 -20.40 -5.09
CA ARG A 589 16.91 -19.73 -5.27
C ARG A 589 17.20 -18.76 -4.12
N ARG A 590 16.19 -18.00 -3.69
CA ARG A 590 16.30 -17.07 -2.56
C ARG A 590 16.62 -17.77 -1.23
N GLU A 591 15.94 -18.90 -0.92
CA GLU A 591 16.23 -19.73 0.25
C GLU A 591 17.67 -20.25 0.25
N ALA A 592 18.14 -20.70 -0.90
CA ALA A 592 19.52 -21.16 -1.06
C ALA A 592 20.54 -20.04 -0.83
N VAL A 593 20.34 -18.86 -1.42
CA VAL A 593 21.17 -17.66 -1.21
C VAL A 593 21.18 -17.23 0.26
N GLU A 594 20.04 -17.29 0.94
CA GLU A 594 19.96 -17.03 2.38
C GLU A 594 20.85 -18.01 3.18
N PHE A 595 20.83 -19.27 2.80
CA PHE A 595 21.67 -20.29 3.45
C PHE A 595 23.16 -20.08 3.15
N PHE A 596 23.54 -19.77 1.91
CA PHE A 596 24.92 -19.46 1.53
C PHE A 596 25.48 -18.31 2.36
N GLY A 597 24.68 -17.27 2.59
CA GLY A 597 25.08 -16.14 3.43
C GLY A 597 25.39 -16.50 4.90
N LYS A 598 24.88 -17.64 5.39
CA LYS A 598 25.16 -18.16 6.73
C LYS A 598 26.42 -19.05 6.76
N LYS A 599 26.99 -19.37 5.59
CA LYS A 599 28.11 -20.32 5.40
C LYS A 599 29.33 -19.69 4.72
N LEU A 600 29.54 -18.40 4.91
CA LEU A 600 30.63 -17.65 4.26
C LEU A 600 32.04 -18.18 4.53
N ASP A 601 32.21 -19.07 5.52
CA ASP A 601 33.49 -19.73 5.80
C ASP A 601 33.74 -20.92 4.87
N GLU A 602 32.73 -21.45 4.20
CA GLU A 602 32.82 -22.58 3.30
C GLU A 602 33.11 -22.11 1.84
N PRO A 603 34.19 -22.60 1.17
CA PRO A 603 34.51 -22.18 -0.21
C PRO A 603 33.39 -22.47 -1.20
N ALA A 604 32.65 -23.56 -1.04
CA ALA A 604 31.51 -23.90 -1.89
C ALA A 604 30.36 -22.89 -1.79
N ALA A 605 30.10 -22.33 -0.59
CA ALA A 605 29.11 -21.28 -0.40
C ALA A 605 29.53 -19.97 -1.06
N LEU A 606 30.84 -19.61 -1.00
CA LEU A 606 31.35 -18.42 -1.70
C LEU A 606 31.22 -18.56 -3.22
N GLN A 607 31.50 -19.76 -3.77
CA GLN A 607 31.32 -20.01 -5.19
C GLN A 607 29.83 -19.91 -5.57
N ALA A 608 28.94 -20.53 -4.79
CA ALA A 608 27.49 -20.44 -5.02
C ALA A 608 26.95 -19.00 -4.96
N LEU A 609 27.52 -18.13 -4.10
CA LEU A 609 27.21 -16.70 -4.08
C LEU A 609 27.73 -15.98 -5.33
N LYS A 610 28.91 -16.37 -5.89
CA LYS A 610 29.36 -15.83 -7.18
C LYS A 610 28.41 -16.20 -8.31
N ASP A 611 27.90 -17.42 -8.31
CA ASP A 611 26.92 -17.89 -9.28
C ASP A 611 25.62 -17.11 -9.13
N ALA A 612 25.18 -16.87 -7.89
CA ALA A 612 23.98 -16.08 -7.60
C ALA A 612 24.08 -14.59 -8.00
N LEU A 613 25.28 -14.00 -8.04
CA LEU A 613 25.50 -12.66 -8.60
C LEU A 613 25.27 -12.59 -10.12
N ASN A 614 25.15 -13.73 -10.79
CA ASN A 614 24.84 -13.87 -12.22
C ASN A 614 23.44 -14.46 -12.47
N ASP A 615 22.61 -14.59 -11.44
CA ASP A 615 21.22 -15.07 -11.59
C ASP A 615 20.48 -14.25 -12.66
N PRO A 616 19.65 -14.86 -13.52
CA PRO A 616 18.88 -14.12 -14.52
C PRO A 616 17.96 -13.07 -13.90
N TYR A 617 17.47 -13.29 -12.68
CA TYR A 617 16.54 -12.37 -12.02
C TYR A 617 17.28 -11.38 -11.11
N TYR A 618 17.07 -10.10 -11.37
CA TYR A 618 17.79 -8.99 -10.73
C TYR A 618 17.73 -9.00 -9.19
N SER A 619 16.56 -9.37 -8.62
CA SER A 619 16.36 -9.37 -7.17
C SER A 619 17.18 -10.46 -6.47
N ILE A 620 17.42 -11.61 -7.11
CA ILE A 620 18.34 -12.63 -6.58
C ILE A 620 19.78 -12.10 -6.60
N ARG A 621 20.20 -11.37 -7.66
CA ARG A 621 21.54 -10.75 -7.71
C ARG A 621 21.72 -9.71 -6.59
N SER A 622 20.74 -8.80 -6.39
CA SER A 622 20.73 -7.85 -5.27
C SER A 622 20.75 -8.57 -3.91
N PHE A 623 19.98 -9.64 -3.78
CA PHE A 623 19.92 -10.39 -2.54
C PHE A 623 21.24 -11.11 -2.25
N ALA A 624 21.89 -11.71 -3.23
CA ALA A 624 23.21 -12.31 -3.08
C ALA A 624 24.26 -11.25 -2.66
N LEU A 625 24.23 -10.08 -3.29
CA LEU A 625 25.08 -8.95 -2.95
C LEU A 625 24.90 -8.51 -1.50
N SER A 626 23.68 -8.52 -0.98
CA SER A 626 23.37 -8.16 0.41
C SER A 626 24.03 -9.07 1.45
N LYS A 627 24.48 -10.28 1.07
CA LYS A 627 25.20 -11.22 1.94
C LYS A 627 26.68 -10.90 2.04
N LEU A 628 27.20 -9.99 1.21
CA LEU A 628 28.61 -9.68 1.10
C LEU A 628 28.95 -8.36 1.78
N ASP A 629 29.90 -8.38 2.72
CA ASP A 629 30.47 -7.17 3.32
C ASP A 629 31.88 -6.93 2.77
N LEU A 630 32.00 -6.13 1.71
CA LEU A 630 33.30 -5.84 1.07
C LEU A 630 34.22 -4.96 1.93
N SER A 631 33.77 -4.46 3.09
CA SER A 631 34.68 -3.87 4.07
C SER A 631 35.58 -4.92 4.75
N LYS A 632 35.22 -6.20 4.63
CA LYS A 632 35.98 -7.33 5.18
C LYS A 632 37.00 -7.83 4.14
N ASP A 633 38.27 -7.96 4.52
CA ASP A 633 39.36 -8.37 3.62
C ASP A 633 39.11 -9.64 2.84
N ARG A 634 38.56 -10.66 3.51
CA ARG A 634 38.21 -11.93 2.85
C ARG A 634 37.16 -11.75 1.76
N MET A 635 36.07 -11.03 2.03
CA MET A 635 35.01 -10.78 1.05
C MET A 635 35.53 -9.88 -0.07
N ARG A 636 36.30 -8.84 0.27
CA ARG A 636 36.95 -7.97 -0.72
C ARG A 636 37.80 -8.78 -1.68
N LYS A 637 38.75 -9.61 -1.19
CA LYS A 637 39.62 -10.44 -2.04
C LYS A 637 38.84 -11.41 -2.93
N SER A 638 37.70 -11.92 -2.43
CA SER A 638 36.91 -12.91 -3.17
C SER A 638 35.98 -12.33 -4.22
N PHE A 639 35.47 -11.08 -4.02
CA PHE A 639 34.34 -10.57 -4.80
C PHE A 639 34.56 -9.20 -5.46
N GLU A 640 35.57 -8.41 -5.03
CA GLU A 640 35.73 -7.04 -5.51
C GLU A 640 35.83 -6.94 -7.03
N GLU A 641 36.70 -7.73 -7.66
CA GLU A 641 36.88 -7.73 -9.12
C GLU A 641 35.64 -8.24 -9.85
N THR A 642 34.97 -9.27 -9.29
CA THR A 642 33.71 -9.79 -9.86
C THR A 642 32.63 -8.73 -9.86
N ILE A 643 32.42 -8.04 -8.74
CA ILE A 643 31.39 -7.01 -8.62
C ILE A 643 31.73 -5.81 -9.50
N ALA A 644 33.01 -5.40 -9.58
CA ALA A 644 33.43 -4.29 -10.44
C ALA A 644 33.16 -4.58 -11.93
N ALA A 645 33.38 -5.81 -12.37
CA ALA A 645 33.04 -6.21 -13.74
C ALA A 645 31.52 -6.20 -13.98
N LEU A 646 30.74 -6.68 -13.01
CA LEU A 646 29.28 -6.74 -13.10
C LEU A 646 28.62 -5.34 -13.12
N VAL A 647 29.17 -4.33 -12.45
CA VAL A 647 28.65 -2.95 -12.51
C VAL A 647 28.48 -2.46 -13.95
N SER A 648 29.45 -2.74 -14.81
CA SER A 648 29.38 -2.32 -16.21
C SER A 648 28.35 -3.09 -17.02
N ALA A 649 28.13 -4.36 -16.70
CA ALA A 649 27.22 -5.26 -17.40
C ALA A 649 25.75 -5.18 -16.91
N GLU A 650 25.55 -4.76 -15.65
CA GLU A 650 24.21 -4.75 -15.02
C GLU A 650 23.28 -3.75 -15.71
N LYS A 651 22.11 -4.23 -16.11
CA LYS A 651 21.09 -3.44 -16.79
C LYS A 651 20.02 -2.91 -15.82
N HIS A 652 19.74 -3.66 -14.77
CA HIS A 652 18.75 -3.26 -13.78
C HIS A 652 19.32 -2.17 -12.86
N ARG A 653 18.75 -0.97 -12.89
CA ARG A 653 19.34 0.22 -12.26
C ARG A 653 19.50 0.10 -10.75
N LEU A 654 18.48 -0.42 -10.05
CA LEU A 654 18.58 -0.60 -8.60
C LEU A 654 19.67 -1.60 -8.23
N THR A 655 19.78 -2.74 -8.93
CA THR A 655 20.84 -3.72 -8.71
C THR A 655 22.23 -3.14 -9.01
N LYS A 656 22.33 -2.31 -10.05
CA LYS A 656 23.59 -1.58 -10.36
C LYS A 656 23.95 -0.63 -9.20
N ALA A 657 22.97 0.10 -8.66
CA ALA A 657 23.19 0.99 -7.50
C ALA A 657 23.68 0.20 -6.26
N ASP A 658 23.09 -0.98 -6.00
CA ASP A 658 23.54 -1.88 -4.92
C ASP A 658 24.98 -2.35 -5.13
N MET A 659 25.37 -2.70 -6.37
CA MET A 659 26.75 -3.09 -6.71
C MET A 659 27.72 -1.93 -6.49
N VAL A 660 27.37 -0.72 -6.91
CA VAL A 660 28.18 0.49 -6.69
C VAL A 660 28.33 0.79 -5.20
N GLU A 661 27.25 0.68 -4.42
CA GLU A 661 27.31 0.82 -2.97
C GLU A 661 28.24 -0.21 -2.34
N SER A 662 28.13 -1.46 -2.77
CA SER A 662 28.98 -2.55 -2.26
C SER A 662 30.45 -2.29 -2.57
N LEU A 663 30.80 -1.87 -3.78
CA LEU A 663 32.15 -1.45 -4.15
C LEU A 663 32.63 -0.24 -3.33
N GLY A 664 31.75 0.71 -3.06
CA GLY A 664 32.06 1.85 -2.20
C GLY A 664 32.49 1.47 -0.78
N LYS A 665 32.20 0.26 -0.31
CA LYS A 665 32.66 -0.27 0.98
C LYS A 665 34.12 -0.69 0.95
N THR A 666 34.75 -0.85 -0.22
CA THR A 666 36.17 -1.19 -0.40
C THR A 666 37.08 0.01 -0.14
N GLU A 667 36.54 1.22 -0.27
CA GLU A 667 37.28 2.49 -0.21
C GLU A 667 38.50 2.52 -1.17
N ASN A 668 38.40 1.83 -2.31
CA ASN A 668 39.51 1.67 -3.25
C ASN A 668 39.51 2.78 -4.29
N ILE A 669 40.58 3.58 -4.28
CA ILE A 669 40.77 4.76 -5.17
C ILE A 669 40.75 4.40 -6.66
N LYS A 670 41.05 3.14 -7.05
CA LYS A 670 41.05 2.71 -8.46
C LYS A 670 39.69 2.90 -9.14
N TYR A 671 38.61 2.94 -8.39
CA TYR A 671 37.25 3.09 -8.92
C TYR A 671 36.79 4.54 -9.07
N LYS A 672 37.66 5.54 -8.75
CA LYS A 672 37.31 6.96 -8.84
C LYS A 672 36.73 7.35 -10.21
N SER A 673 37.37 6.95 -11.32
CA SER A 673 36.89 7.27 -12.66
C SER A 673 35.53 6.65 -12.97
N MET A 674 35.29 5.42 -12.50
CA MET A 674 33.99 4.76 -12.63
C MET A 674 32.88 5.52 -11.85
N TYR A 675 33.15 5.93 -10.61
CA TYR A 675 32.17 6.68 -9.83
C TYR A 675 31.85 8.04 -10.45
N LEU A 676 32.88 8.77 -10.93
CA LEU A 676 32.66 10.04 -11.65
C LEU A 676 31.79 9.87 -12.90
N MET A 677 31.95 8.77 -13.65
CA MET A 677 31.12 8.47 -14.79
C MET A 677 29.68 8.15 -14.36
N LEU A 678 29.49 7.32 -13.32
CA LEU A 678 28.17 6.88 -12.86
C LEU A 678 27.37 7.98 -12.13
N ILE A 679 28.00 9.04 -11.64
CA ILE A 679 27.32 10.24 -11.12
C ILE A 679 26.44 10.88 -12.18
N THR A 680 26.79 10.76 -13.47
CA THR A 680 25.99 11.29 -14.59
C THR A 680 24.92 10.33 -15.13
N ASP A 681 24.70 9.18 -14.47
CA ASP A 681 23.69 8.21 -14.88
C ASP A 681 22.29 8.83 -14.82
N SER A 682 21.38 8.35 -15.69
CA SER A 682 19.98 8.78 -15.72
C SER A 682 19.17 8.35 -14.49
N SER A 683 19.64 7.33 -13.74
CA SER A 683 19.02 6.85 -12.52
C SER A 683 19.46 7.69 -11.31
N TYR A 684 18.51 8.14 -10.49
CA TYR A 684 18.82 8.76 -9.22
C TYR A 684 19.51 7.80 -8.24
N SER A 685 19.15 6.52 -8.28
CA SER A 685 19.73 5.49 -7.42
C SER A 685 21.20 5.23 -7.76
N VAL A 686 21.52 5.09 -9.05
CA VAL A 686 22.92 4.88 -9.50
C VAL A 686 23.78 6.11 -9.25
N SER A 687 23.29 7.30 -9.64
CA SER A 687 23.99 8.56 -9.40
C SER A 687 24.28 8.80 -7.92
N GLY A 688 23.29 8.59 -7.06
CA GLY A 688 23.41 8.74 -5.61
C GLY A 688 24.41 7.76 -5.00
N ALA A 689 24.33 6.46 -5.38
CA ALA A 689 25.27 5.45 -4.94
C ALA A 689 26.72 5.78 -5.35
N ALA A 690 26.91 6.28 -6.57
CA ALA A 690 28.22 6.66 -7.08
C ALA A 690 28.78 7.88 -6.35
N LEU A 691 27.95 8.88 -6.07
CA LEU A 691 28.34 10.08 -5.31
C LEU A 691 28.72 9.72 -3.86
N GLU A 692 27.94 8.85 -3.21
CA GLU A 692 28.28 8.31 -1.88
C GLU A 692 29.59 7.50 -1.89
N ALA A 693 29.81 6.67 -2.90
CA ALA A 693 31.01 5.89 -3.02
C ALA A 693 32.24 6.80 -3.27
N LEU A 694 32.09 7.84 -4.11
CA LEU A 694 33.13 8.84 -4.35
C LEU A 694 33.51 9.57 -3.05
N SER A 695 32.52 9.92 -2.21
CA SER A 695 32.80 10.65 -0.97
C SER A 695 33.68 9.89 0.02
N LYS A 696 33.74 8.56 -0.07
CA LYS A 696 34.58 7.72 0.79
C LYS A 696 36.03 7.67 0.34
N ILE A 697 36.30 7.91 -0.94
CA ILE A 697 37.65 7.81 -1.54
C ILE A 697 38.25 9.17 -1.89
N ASP A 698 37.43 10.15 -2.19
CA ASP A 698 37.83 11.51 -2.54
C ASP A 698 36.74 12.51 -2.15
N SER A 699 36.81 12.99 -0.91
CA SER A 699 35.79 13.91 -0.36
C SER A 699 35.79 15.27 -1.05
N VAL A 700 36.97 15.72 -1.59
CA VAL A 700 37.09 17.01 -2.30
C VAL A 700 36.37 16.91 -3.66
N ALA A 701 36.60 15.82 -4.40
CA ALA A 701 35.90 15.61 -5.67
C ALA A 701 34.39 15.45 -5.41
N ALA A 702 33.99 14.68 -4.41
CA ALA A 702 32.57 14.47 -4.08
C ALA A 702 31.87 15.78 -3.71
N LEU A 703 32.51 16.64 -2.93
CA LEU A 703 31.99 17.97 -2.59
C LEU A 703 31.78 18.84 -3.83
N ARG A 704 32.73 18.83 -4.75
CA ARG A 704 32.64 19.58 -6.01
C ARG A 704 31.44 19.10 -6.83
N GLU A 705 31.28 17.77 -7.02
CA GLU A 705 30.15 17.18 -7.75
C GLU A 705 28.82 17.46 -7.05
N ALA A 706 28.76 17.33 -5.70
CA ALA A 706 27.57 17.62 -4.92
C ALA A 706 27.12 19.08 -5.08
N LYS A 707 28.08 20.06 -5.07
CA LYS A 707 27.77 21.47 -5.32
C LYS A 707 27.22 21.73 -6.73
N GLN A 708 27.76 21.08 -7.75
CA GLN A 708 27.26 21.22 -9.12
C GLN A 708 25.84 20.61 -9.24
N LEU A 709 25.62 19.44 -8.66
CA LEU A 709 24.34 18.74 -8.70
C LEU A 709 23.26 19.43 -7.86
N SER A 710 23.62 20.14 -6.80
CA SER A 710 22.67 20.88 -5.97
C SER A 710 21.98 22.05 -6.69
N ALA A 711 22.52 22.50 -7.82
CA ALA A 711 21.87 23.49 -8.70
C ALA A 711 20.65 22.93 -9.45
N PHE A 712 20.48 21.62 -9.48
CA PHE A 712 19.36 20.95 -10.14
C PHE A 712 18.42 20.29 -9.10
N LYS A 713 17.15 20.13 -9.45
CA LYS A 713 16.19 19.41 -8.60
C LYS A 713 16.51 17.91 -8.66
N ALA A 714 17.16 17.40 -7.63
CA ALA A 714 17.39 15.97 -7.46
C ALA A 714 16.29 15.37 -6.58
N LYS A 715 16.14 14.03 -6.64
CA LYS A 715 15.23 13.26 -5.81
C LYS A 715 15.89 11.96 -5.30
N GLY A 716 15.22 11.30 -4.35
CA GLY A 716 15.59 9.98 -3.86
C GLY A 716 17.03 9.92 -3.38
N ARG A 717 17.74 8.86 -3.75
CA ARG A 717 19.11 8.59 -3.27
C ARG A 717 20.11 9.68 -3.67
N LEU A 718 19.96 10.30 -4.84
CA LEU A 718 20.88 11.35 -5.27
C LEU A 718 20.73 12.60 -4.39
N ASP A 719 19.52 13.04 -4.11
CA ASP A 719 19.28 14.18 -3.24
C ASP A 719 19.80 13.92 -1.80
N ALA A 720 19.54 12.73 -1.28
CA ALA A 720 20.07 12.32 0.04
C ALA A 720 21.60 12.33 0.08
N ALA A 721 22.28 11.86 -0.98
CA ALA A 721 23.73 11.86 -1.09
C ALA A 721 24.30 13.30 -1.16
N ILE A 722 23.69 14.18 -1.97
CA ILE A 722 24.06 15.61 -2.08
C ILE A 722 23.94 16.25 -0.71
N ASN A 723 22.79 16.14 -0.06
CA ASN A 723 22.52 16.74 1.25
C ASN A 723 23.55 16.26 2.29
N LYS A 724 23.79 14.96 2.36
CA LYS A 724 24.76 14.36 3.28
C LYS A 724 26.19 14.93 3.13
N ILE A 725 26.65 15.08 1.89
CA ILE A 725 28.00 15.59 1.60
C ILE A 725 28.09 17.07 1.91
N LEU A 726 27.12 17.88 1.53
CA LEU A 726 27.10 19.31 1.76
C LEU A 726 26.98 19.63 3.25
N ILE A 727 26.14 18.93 3.99
CA ILE A 727 26.02 19.05 5.46
C ILE A 727 27.35 18.68 6.13
N ALA A 728 28.00 17.58 5.71
CA ALA A 728 29.27 17.15 6.26
C ALA A 728 30.41 18.14 5.96
N SER A 729 30.32 18.94 4.90
CA SER A 729 31.27 20.01 4.57
C SER A 729 31.03 21.28 5.37
N GLY A 730 29.94 21.42 6.11
CA GLY A 730 29.57 22.64 6.83
C GLY A 730 29.01 23.76 5.93
N ASP A 731 28.57 23.43 4.71
CA ASP A 731 28.02 24.40 3.75
C ASP A 731 26.60 24.82 4.12
N GLU A 732 26.46 25.99 4.73
CA GLU A 732 25.18 26.52 5.17
C GLU A 732 24.31 27.09 4.03
N SER A 733 24.87 27.25 2.82
CA SER A 733 24.13 27.79 1.67
C SER A 733 22.96 26.93 1.23
N ILE A 734 22.94 25.63 1.63
CA ILE A 734 21.85 24.69 1.31
C ILE A 734 20.70 24.74 2.32
N PHE A 735 20.83 25.50 3.41
CA PHE A 735 19.86 25.50 4.50
C PHE A 735 18.43 25.81 4.02
N ASP A 736 18.25 26.86 3.23
CA ASP A 736 16.92 27.26 2.77
C ASP A 736 16.27 26.18 1.91
N ARG A 737 17.05 25.49 1.07
CA ARG A 737 16.57 24.35 0.27
C ARG A 737 16.09 23.19 1.16
N ILE A 738 16.88 22.81 2.16
CA ILE A 738 16.50 21.71 3.09
C ILE A 738 15.29 22.12 3.92
N ALA A 739 15.24 23.34 4.41
CA ALA A 739 14.13 23.87 5.20
C ALA A 739 12.81 23.91 4.38
N GLU A 740 12.88 24.34 3.12
CA GLU A 740 11.73 24.35 2.20
C GLU A 740 11.27 22.92 1.87
N GLN A 741 12.20 22.02 1.55
CA GLN A 741 11.90 20.62 1.30
C GLN A 741 11.24 19.97 2.51
N PHE A 742 11.80 20.17 3.72
CA PHE A 742 11.22 19.64 4.96
C PHE A 742 9.81 20.16 5.21
N SER A 743 9.55 21.44 4.99
CA SER A 743 8.24 22.06 5.19
C SER A 743 7.19 21.57 4.19
N SER A 744 7.61 21.22 2.96
CA SER A 744 6.71 20.81 1.88
C SER A 744 6.35 19.32 1.90
N MET A 745 7.05 18.50 2.70
CA MET A 745 6.80 17.05 2.78
C MET A 745 5.68 16.73 3.76
N GLY A 746 4.80 15.80 3.38
CA GLY A 746 3.85 15.17 4.29
C GLY A 746 4.51 14.26 5.33
N LEU A 747 3.74 13.62 6.19
CA LEU A 747 4.23 12.69 7.22
C LEU A 747 4.72 11.38 6.57
N THR A 748 5.99 11.30 6.22
CA THR A 748 6.64 10.19 5.53
C THR A 748 7.96 9.80 6.20
N ASN A 749 8.43 8.58 5.94
CA ASN A 749 9.77 8.16 6.41
C ASN A 749 10.89 9.07 5.90
N ASP A 750 10.75 9.61 4.69
CA ASP A 750 11.74 10.52 4.11
C ASP A 750 11.79 11.85 4.88
N LYS A 751 10.66 12.34 5.37
CA LYS A 751 10.63 13.53 6.24
C LYS A 751 11.37 13.29 7.56
N PHE A 752 11.25 12.10 8.16
CA PHE A 752 12.02 11.73 9.34
C PHE A 752 13.53 11.66 9.06
N MET A 753 13.92 11.14 7.90
CA MET A 753 15.33 11.13 7.49
C MET A 753 15.86 12.55 7.25
N LEU A 754 15.07 13.40 6.61
CA LEU A 754 15.43 14.80 6.36
C LEU A 754 15.49 15.60 7.68
N MET A 755 14.61 15.31 8.66
CA MET A 755 14.66 15.87 10.01
C MET A 755 15.98 15.54 10.71
N GLN A 756 16.46 14.32 10.59
CA GLN A 756 17.77 13.97 11.15
C GLN A 756 18.89 14.79 10.51
N GLN A 757 18.88 14.94 9.19
CA GLN A 757 19.84 15.75 8.46
C GLN A 757 19.77 17.23 8.87
N LEU A 758 18.56 17.79 9.00
CA LEU A 758 18.31 19.14 9.48
C LEU A 758 18.86 19.33 10.91
N GLY A 759 18.69 18.35 11.79
CA GLY A 759 19.22 18.34 13.15
C GLY A 759 20.75 18.25 13.19
N GLU A 760 21.36 17.44 12.32
CA GLU A 760 22.83 17.37 12.16
C GLU A 760 23.39 18.73 11.70
N MET A 761 22.74 19.36 10.72
CA MET A 761 23.10 20.68 10.20
C MET A 761 22.95 21.76 11.27
N ALA A 762 21.82 21.81 11.98
CA ALA A 762 21.56 22.79 13.04
C ALA A 762 22.64 22.79 14.13
N GLY A 763 23.12 21.61 14.50
CA GLY A 763 24.20 21.47 15.47
C GLY A 763 25.56 21.98 14.99
N GLY A 764 25.78 22.10 13.66
CA GLY A 764 27.04 22.53 13.03
C GLY A 764 27.06 23.96 12.54
N MET A 765 25.92 24.54 12.18
CA MET A 765 25.82 25.89 11.60
C MET A 765 26.36 27.00 12.51
N GLN A 766 26.82 28.08 11.87
CA GLN A 766 27.23 29.32 12.54
C GLN A 766 26.09 30.36 12.56
N ASN A 767 25.23 30.35 11.53
CA ASN A 767 24.11 31.29 11.44
C ASN A 767 23.04 30.95 12.49
N ARG A 768 22.93 31.84 13.51
CA ARG A 768 22.03 31.65 14.67
C ARG A 768 20.55 31.62 14.29
N GLU A 769 20.14 32.39 13.28
CA GLU A 769 18.76 32.43 12.81
C GLU A 769 18.37 31.11 12.09
N ASN A 770 19.30 30.57 11.31
CA ASN A 770 19.09 29.27 10.67
C ASN A 770 19.01 28.14 11.71
N ILE A 771 19.80 28.22 12.80
CA ILE A 771 19.71 27.26 13.92
C ILE A 771 18.32 27.32 14.57
N LYS A 772 17.83 28.54 14.89
CA LYS A 772 16.49 28.72 15.46
C LYS A 772 15.40 28.20 14.52
N LYS A 773 15.46 28.54 13.23
CA LYS A 773 14.51 28.09 12.22
C LYS A 773 14.49 26.57 12.11
N SER A 774 15.66 25.89 12.21
CA SER A 774 15.74 24.44 12.25
C SER A 774 15.03 23.85 13.46
N ILE A 775 15.27 24.44 14.64
CA ILE A 775 14.62 24.03 15.89
C ILE A 775 13.10 24.19 15.77
N ASP A 776 12.63 25.32 15.26
CA ASP A 776 11.21 25.60 15.08
C ASP A 776 10.56 24.62 14.10
N LEU A 777 11.21 24.32 12.98
CA LEU A 777 10.72 23.34 12.01
C LEU A 777 10.58 21.92 12.62
N ILE A 778 11.60 21.49 13.36
CA ILE A 778 11.59 20.17 14.01
C ILE A 778 10.51 20.08 15.10
N THR A 779 10.38 21.14 15.90
CA THR A 779 9.41 21.16 17.00
C THR A 779 7.98 21.33 16.49
N SER A 780 7.75 22.17 15.47
CA SER A 780 6.44 22.25 14.82
C SER A 780 6.03 20.91 14.23
N PHE A 781 6.94 20.23 13.53
CA PHE A 781 6.67 18.90 13.00
C PHE A 781 6.34 17.88 14.10
N ARG A 782 7.09 17.89 15.23
CA ARG A 782 6.77 17.03 16.38
C ARG A 782 5.34 17.29 16.89
N ASP A 783 4.95 18.56 16.98
CA ASP A 783 3.66 18.96 17.51
C ASP A 783 2.49 18.60 16.55
N GLU A 784 2.76 18.52 15.25
CA GLU A 784 1.84 18.08 14.19
C GLU A 784 1.63 16.55 14.13
N ILE A 785 2.53 15.77 14.75
CA ILE A 785 2.43 14.31 14.75
C ILE A 785 1.18 13.87 15.53
N PRO A 786 0.36 12.95 14.98
CA PRO A 786 -0.83 12.44 15.64
C PRO A 786 -0.53 11.81 17.00
N GLU A 787 -1.40 12.05 17.97
CA GLU A 787 -1.25 11.56 19.36
C GLU A 787 -1.06 10.04 19.43
N SER A 788 -1.68 9.30 18.52
CA SER A 788 -1.58 7.84 18.43
C SER A 788 -0.15 7.32 18.21
N VAL A 789 0.74 8.13 17.61
CA VAL A 789 2.12 7.74 17.32
C VAL A 789 3.16 8.56 18.09
N LYS A 790 2.77 9.60 18.81
CA LYS A 790 3.69 10.46 19.61
C LYS A 790 4.51 9.67 20.61
N ALA A 791 3.91 8.70 21.29
CA ALA A 791 4.62 7.85 22.25
C ALA A 791 5.85 7.14 21.63
N GLN A 792 5.84 6.90 20.32
CA GLN A 792 6.92 6.26 19.58
C GLN A 792 7.91 7.28 19.00
N THR A 793 7.41 8.41 18.54
CA THR A 793 8.20 9.44 17.82
C THR A 793 8.86 10.46 18.75
N ASP A 794 8.20 10.88 19.82
CA ASP A 794 8.74 11.87 20.77
C ASP A 794 10.07 11.45 21.40
N PRO A 795 10.30 10.21 21.84
CA PRO A 795 11.61 9.80 22.33
C PRO A 795 12.72 9.93 21.28
N TYR A 796 12.39 9.71 20.02
CA TYR A 796 13.33 9.87 18.92
C TYR A 796 13.62 11.36 18.65
N ILE A 797 12.57 12.18 18.51
CA ILE A 797 12.71 13.61 18.19
C ILE A 797 13.38 14.36 19.35
N ASN A 798 12.82 14.23 20.55
CA ASN A 798 13.34 14.92 21.73
C ASN A 798 14.67 14.32 22.21
N GLY A 799 14.74 12.98 22.34
CA GLY A 799 15.89 12.29 22.95
C GLY A 799 17.09 12.13 22.03
N MET A 800 16.90 12.11 20.72
CA MET A 800 18.00 11.90 19.78
C MET A 800 18.32 13.17 18.99
N ILE A 801 17.32 13.77 18.33
CA ILE A 801 17.54 14.90 17.44
C ILE A 801 17.77 16.18 18.23
N LEU A 802 16.80 16.62 19.04
CA LEU A 802 16.90 17.89 19.77
C LEU A 802 17.97 17.85 20.87
N GLN A 803 18.13 16.73 21.58
CA GLN A 803 19.24 16.55 22.52
C GLN A 803 20.60 16.54 21.80
N GLY A 804 20.68 15.98 20.59
CA GLY A 804 21.89 16.03 19.76
C GLY A 804 22.29 17.46 19.38
N ILE A 805 21.31 18.28 18.97
CA ILE A 805 21.52 19.72 18.71
C ILE A 805 21.99 20.40 20.00
N MET A 806 21.28 20.19 21.11
CA MET A 806 21.61 20.79 22.41
C MET A 806 23.04 20.50 22.85
N GLN A 807 23.48 19.24 22.74
CA GLN A 807 24.85 18.87 23.10
C GLN A 807 25.91 19.60 22.29
N LYS A 808 25.69 19.72 20.97
CA LYS A 808 26.62 20.45 20.08
C LYS A 808 26.65 21.95 20.41
N LEU A 809 25.48 22.56 20.67
CA LEU A 809 25.40 23.97 21.06
C LEU A 809 26.06 24.22 22.42
N LYS A 810 25.89 23.33 23.42
CA LYS A 810 26.60 23.42 24.72
C LYS A 810 28.11 23.32 24.53
N THR A 811 28.61 22.43 23.70
CA THR A 811 30.04 22.29 23.41
C THR A 811 30.63 23.55 22.77
N ARG A 812 29.82 24.31 22.02
CA ARG A 812 30.20 25.56 21.37
C ARG A 812 30.01 26.82 22.26
N GLY A 813 29.44 26.66 23.46
CA GLY A 813 29.17 27.77 24.36
C GLY A 813 27.97 28.64 23.96
N GLU A 814 27.06 28.16 23.10
CA GLU A 814 25.92 28.90 22.56
C GLU A 814 24.74 28.92 23.58
N THR A 815 24.95 29.59 24.73
CA THR A 815 24.07 29.56 25.90
C THR A 815 22.63 30.00 25.57
N ASP A 816 22.47 31.05 24.73
CA ASP A 816 21.14 31.56 24.37
C ASP A 816 20.34 30.60 23.48
N LEU A 817 21.02 29.94 22.53
CA LEU A 817 20.41 28.94 21.69
C LEU A 817 20.04 27.69 22.47
N VAL A 818 20.85 27.33 23.47
CA VAL A 818 20.52 26.22 24.41
C VAL A 818 19.24 26.55 25.18
N LYS A 819 19.12 27.75 25.76
CA LYS A 819 17.91 28.21 26.46
C LYS A 819 16.70 28.23 25.53
N TYR A 820 16.90 28.70 24.30
CA TYR A 820 15.83 28.69 23.28
C TYR A 820 15.30 27.29 23.04
N LEU A 821 16.21 26.35 22.79
CA LEU A 821 15.85 24.94 22.57
C LEU A 821 15.19 24.30 23.80
N GLU A 822 15.69 24.56 25.02
CA GLU A 822 15.09 24.06 26.26
C GLU A 822 13.65 24.60 26.45
N GLY A 823 13.37 25.81 25.97
CA GLY A 823 12.00 26.38 25.98
C GLY A 823 11.05 25.66 25.02
N LYS A 824 11.56 25.11 23.90
CA LYS A 824 10.78 24.39 22.90
C LYS A 824 10.62 22.89 23.20
N MET A 825 11.42 22.33 24.09
CA MET A 825 11.34 20.95 24.53
C MET A 825 10.33 20.71 25.70
N LYS A 826 9.85 21.80 26.29
CA LYS A 826 8.80 21.77 27.33
C LYS A 826 7.42 21.67 26.70
#